data_ced92138195fed8a04fd761b37372efd
#
_entry.id   ced92138195fed8a04fd761b37372efd
#
_cell.length_a   1.000
_cell.length_b   1.000
_cell.length_c   1.000
_cell.angle_alpha   90.00
_cell.angle_beta   90.00
_cell.angle_gamma   90.00
#
_symmetry.space_group_name_H-M   'P 1'
#
loop_
_entity.id
_entity.type
_entity.pdbx_description
1 polymer ?
#
loop_
_entity_poly.entity_id
_entity_poly.type
_entity_poly.pdbx_seq_one_letter_code
_entity_poly.pdbx_strand_id
1 'polypeptide(L)'
;MLEVLSTFREVDLLWQALPRLVMEILGAERAVALRREGSELRIQAAINWKEALGFSLPRGQGISWAALEERRVQMLRLEDAGPKFAVPARSQEYAAFIPLQDAQGEGFGVVVAYAETPFEAEDMPVLEAFGRGAGQVLARLQAQAAQQRELARLQSLTRASQGLTAAQTTEELLQLIVREALEQTGASTSLVTLYRPKEDLLEVVAAAGHAAEKAAGIRIRRNEGLAWRVLEQRSPLYLPDASREPSAVYASGRRVPAAYLGVPLGDPEGRMVGVLSVDTAGAGGEIHPQDRYALEVLARVAGVLLSRLQALERANRETERYRRLVQMSSDLETLDDPTRMAQRALETLIDLTGLSAGGFFRLELQDASQGSGRVRLVLGHERAREGRLQHFSNLPITLGQGFMGKALASGKVQRIEDYQDWEGAWPELKVHKLRTLLTAPLFLRGEPYGALTLASFDHRAHVSEEHLALLEAVARRLERALERAAHLEEITRTREDALRALGLGLELRDLETKGHTDRVVALTVALGQRLGFPDLEGLRMGAYLHDLGKLAIPDSILLKPGALTDAEWRIMQSHCDIGFGMLENLGFLSQTARNIVRYHHERVDGSGYPFGLTREEIPLEARLFAVVDVYDALIHPRPYKAAWCCEDALCELQRQAGQTLDAAIVEAFVELIASRVGSA
;
A
#
# COMPACT_ATOMS: atom_id res chain seq x y z
N MET A 1 -18.96 -55.27 46.17
CA MET A 1 -19.21 -53.79 46.46
C MET A 1 -18.18 -52.88 45.84
N LEU A 2 -16.90 -52.94 46.17
CA LEU A 2 -15.89 -52.07 45.59
C LEU A 2 -15.75 -52.24 44.06
N GLU A 3 -15.93 -53.47 43.55
CA GLU A 3 -15.98 -53.72 42.11
C GLU A 3 -17.12 -52.96 41.43
N VAL A 4 -18.32 -52.97 42.02
CA VAL A 4 -19.48 -52.24 41.50
C VAL A 4 -19.25 -50.76 41.51
N LEU A 5 -18.68 -50.18 42.59
CA LEU A 5 -18.34 -48.77 42.65
C LEU A 5 -17.31 -48.39 41.58
N SER A 6 -16.38 -49.29 41.26
CA SER A 6 -15.33 -49.01 40.24
C SER A 6 -15.85 -48.97 38.80
N THR A 7 -17.06 -49.47 38.52
CA THR A 7 -17.66 -49.47 37.18
C THR A 7 -18.22 -48.10 36.74
N PHE A 8 -18.49 -47.21 37.70
CA PHE A 8 -19.04 -45.89 37.38
C PHE A 8 -18.04 -45.04 36.61
N ARG A 9 -18.51 -44.33 35.60
CA ARG A 9 -17.74 -43.47 34.73
C ARG A 9 -18.14 -41.99 34.85
N GLU A 10 -19.31 -41.73 35.42
CA GLU A 10 -19.86 -40.37 35.59
C GLU A 10 -20.20 -40.09 37.06
N VAL A 11 -19.90 -38.87 37.49
CA VAL A 11 -20.11 -38.45 38.89
C VAL A 11 -21.59 -38.50 39.27
N ASP A 12 -22.46 -38.00 38.40
CA ASP A 12 -23.88 -37.88 38.70
C ASP A 12 -24.59 -39.25 38.73
N LEU A 13 -24.18 -40.20 37.89
CA LEU A 13 -24.67 -41.56 37.91
C LEU A 13 -24.28 -42.26 39.21
N LEU A 14 -23.06 -42.03 39.70
CA LEU A 14 -22.63 -42.57 40.99
C LEU A 14 -23.50 -41.99 42.14
N TRP A 15 -23.71 -40.66 42.17
CA TRP A 15 -24.56 -40.05 43.22
C TRP A 15 -25.98 -40.66 43.24
N GLN A 16 -26.57 -40.93 42.06
CA GLN A 16 -27.88 -41.57 41.95
C GLN A 16 -27.91 -43.02 42.42
N ALA A 17 -26.80 -43.74 42.27
CA ALA A 17 -26.70 -45.16 42.65
C ALA A 17 -26.40 -45.37 44.14
N LEU A 18 -25.70 -44.40 44.80
CA LEU A 18 -25.26 -44.56 46.19
C LEU A 18 -26.37 -44.95 47.19
N PRO A 19 -27.58 -44.31 47.18
CA PRO A 19 -28.66 -44.70 48.09
C PRO A 19 -29.10 -46.19 47.90
N ARG A 20 -29.19 -46.63 46.65
CA ARG A 20 -29.59 -48.05 46.36
C ARG A 20 -28.54 -49.02 46.87
N LEU A 21 -27.26 -48.74 46.64
CA LEU A 21 -26.16 -49.60 47.07
C LEU A 21 -26.14 -49.74 48.59
N VAL A 22 -26.34 -48.67 49.33
CA VAL A 22 -26.40 -48.73 50.80
C VAL A 22 -27.63 -49.45 51.30
N MET A 23 -28.81 -49.31 50.69
CA MET A 23 -30.02 -50.08 51.04
C MET A 23 -29.84 -51.57 50.85
N GLU A 24 -29.16 -51.96 49.73
CA GLU A 24 -28.86 -53.37 49.48
C GLU A 24 -27.91 -54.00 50.52
N ILE A 25 -26.92 -53.18 51.00
CA ILE A 25 -25.95 -53.60 52.04
C ILE A 25 -26.62 -53.77 53.39
N LEU A 26 -27.50 -52.85 53.77
CA LEU A 26 -28.08 -52.78 55.12
C LEU A 26 -29.50 -53.38 55.24
N GLY A 27 -30.10 -53.77 54.13
CA GLY A 27 -31.53 -54.12 54.16
C GLY A 27 -32.42 -52.90 54.53
N ALA A 28 -31.95 -51.69 54.32
CA ALA A 28 -32.66 -50.48 54.72
C ALA A 28 -33.85 -50.20 53.81
N GLU A 29 -34.90 -49.58 54.37
CA GLU A 29 -36.17 -49.35 53.68
C GLU A 29 -36.11 -48.07 52.76
N ARG A 30 -35.31 -47.13 53.12
CA ARG A 30 -35.10 -45.89 52.37
C ARG A 30 -33.69 -45.33 52.56
N ALA A 31 -33.19 -44.56 51.58
CA ALA A 31 -31.90 -43.90 51.69
C ALA A 31 -31.85 -42.62 50.87
N VAL A 32 -30.97 -41.71 51.29
CA VAL A 32 -30.67 -40.49 50.58
C VAL A 32 -29.16 -40.28 50.45
N ALA A 33 -28.72 -39.63 49.40
CA ALA A 33 -27.35 -39.20 49.23
C ALA A 33 -27.29 -37.65 49.20
N LEU A 34 -26.52 -37.11 50.11
CA LEU A 34 -26.30 -35.67 50.26
C LEU A 34 -24.92 -35.31 49.73
N ARG A 35 -24.87 -34.45 48.72
CA ARG A 35 -23.62 -33.90 48.15
C ARG A 35 -23.23 -32.60 48.83
N ARG A 36 -21.98 -32.42 49.12
CA ARG A 36 -21.45 -31.16 49.65
C ARG A 36 -21.33 -30.16 48.50
N GLU A 37 -22.01 -29.00 48.62
CA GLU A 37 -21.97 -27.86 47.73
C GLU A 37 -21.55 -26.61 48.56
N GLY A 38 -20.24 -26.36 48.63
CA GLY A 38 -19.69 -25.32 49.48
C GLY A 38 -19.99 -25.50 50.97
N SER A 39 -20.86 -24.64 51.54
CA SER A 39 -21.29 -24.65 52.95
C SER A 39 -22.61 -25.40 53.20
N GLU A 40 -23.12 -26.09 52.19
CA GLU A 40 -24.37 -26.84 52.31
C GLU A 40 -24.19 -28.31 51.91
N LEU A 41 -25.02 -29.19 52.52
CA LEU A 41 -25.23 -30.56 52.06
C LEU A 41 -26.59 -30.64 51.37
N ARG A 42 -26.64 -30.94 50.09
CA ARG A 42 -27.88 -31.02 49.31
C ARG A 42 -28.21 -32.45 48.92
N ILE A 43 -29.47 -32.85 49.08
CA ILE A 43 -29.92 -34.18 48.66
C ILE A 43 -29.96 -34.27 47.15
N GLN A 44 -29.06 -35.05 46.57
CA GLN A 44 -28.94 -35.30 45.13
C GLN A 44 -29.72 -36.52 44.66
N ALA A 45 -29.89 -37.51 45.54
CA ALA A 45 -30.61 -38.73 45.21
C ALA A 45 -31.35 -39.25 46.44
N ALA A 46 -32.53 -39.85 46.23
CA ALA A 46 -33.35 -40.42 47.27
C ALA A 46 -34.08 -41.66 46.74
N ILE A 47 -34.10 -42.71 47.53
CA ILE A 47 -34.87 -43.92 47.25
C ILE A 47 -35.95 -44.08 48.34
N ASN A 48 -37.16 -44.38 47.90
CA ASN A 48 -38.35 -44.46 48.73
C ASN A 48 -38.70 -43.21 49.59
N TRP A 49 -38.12 -42.04 49.17
CA TRP A 49 -38.36 -40.76 49.80
C TRP A 49 -38.20 -39.60 48.80
N LYS A 50 -39.07 -39.52 47.82
CA LYS A 50 -38.96 -38.53 46.74
C LYS A 50 -39.10 -37.07 47.19
N GLU A 51 -39.85 -36.79 48.24
CA GLU A 51 -40.05 -35.45 48.78
C GLU A 51 -38.77 -34.85 49.40
N ALA A 52 -37.77 -35.68 49.72
CA ALA A 52 -36.49 -35.22 50.24
C ALA A 52 -35.57 -34.58 49.19
N LEU A 53 -35.82 -34.83 47.90
CA LEU A 53 -34.95 -34.32 46.83
C LEU A 53 -34.88 -32.79 46.83
N GLY A 54 -33.65 -32.24 46.72
CA GLY A 54 -33.41 -30.78 46.69
C GLY A 54 -33.35 -30.10 48.06
N PHE A 55 -33.66 -30.83 49.14
CA PHE A 55 -33.49 -30.31 50.49
C PHE A 55 -31.99 -30.07 50.80
N SER A 56 -31.68 -28.91 51.42
CA SER A 56 -30.31 -28.58 51.78
C SER A 56 -30.11 -28.35 53.28
N LEU A 57 -28.97 -28.76 53.79
CA LEU A 57 -28.56 -28.62 55.19
C LEU A 57 -27.36 -27.65 55.27
N PRO A 58 -27.53 -26.47 55.91
CA PRO A 58 -26.38 -25.58 56.15
C PRO A 58 -25.31 -26.20 57.02
N ARG A 59 -24.07 -25.76 56.88
CA ARG A 59 -22.95 -26.27 57.62
C ARG A 59 -23.13 -26.16 59.14
N GLY A 60 -22.77 -27.20 59.86
CA GLY A 60 -22.93 -27.29 61.31
C GLY A 60 -24.34 -27.62 61.78
N GLN A 61 -25.28 -27.85 60.87
CA GLN A 61 -26.65 -28.31 61.21
C GLN A 61 -26.81 -29.79 60.85
N GLY A 62 -27.34 -30.55 61.82
CA GLY A 62 -27.66 -31.95 61.65
C GLY A 62 -26.50 -32.93 61.72
N ILE A 63 -26.86 -34.21 61.91
CA ILE A 63 -25.97 -35.32 62.11
C ILE A 63 -25.13 -35.63 60.84
N SER A 64 -25.68 -35.37 59.66
CA SER A 64 -24.98 -35.54 58.40
C SER A 64 -23.68 -34.72 58.34
N TRP A 65 -23.69 -33.45 58.81
CA TRP A 65 -22.50 -32.65 58.92
C TRP A 65 -21.56 -33.16 59.98
N ALA A 66 -22.06 -33.59 61.14
CA ALA A 66 -21.26 -34.20 62.18
C ALA A 66 -20.53 -35.48 61.69
N ALA A 67 -21.23 -36.37 61.01
CA ALA A 67 -20.62 -37.55 60.42
C ALA A 67 -19.53 -37.23 59.41
N LEU A 68 -19.74 -36.18 58.53
CA LEU A 68 -18.78 -35.76 57.53
C LEU A 68 -17.53 -35.08 58.18
N GLU A 69 -17.73 -34.26 59.17
CA GLU A 69 -16.65 -33.54 59.89
C GLU A 69 -15.84 -34.46 60.80
N GLU A 70 -16.52 -35.37 61.52
CA GLU A 70 -15.88 -36.38 62.33
C GLU A 70 -15.27 -37.55 61.54
N ARG A 71 -15.59 -37.62 60.27
CA ARG A 71 -15.07 -38.65 59.32
C ARG A 71 -15.35 -40.08 59.71
N ARG A 72 -16.44 -40.28 60.39
CA ARG A 72 -16.84 -41.63 60.87
C ARG A 72 -18.32 -41.89 60.60
N VAL A 73 -18.64 -43.17 60.44
CA VAL A 73 -20.04 -43.64 60.35
C VAL A 73 -20.71 -43.41 61.72
N GLN A 74 -21.92 -42.87 61.69
CA GLN A 74 -22.75 -42.69 62.90
C GLN A 74 -24.05 -43.48 62.67
N MET A 75 -24.37 -44.41 63.63
CA MET A 75 -25.60 -45.12 63.67
C MET A 75 -26.31 -44.79 64.96
N LEU A 76 -27.56 -44.41 64.87
CA LEU A 76 -28.35 -44.01 66.02
C LEU A 76 -29.85 -44.17 65.81
N ARG A 77 -30.64 -44.23 66.89
CA ARG A 77 -32.07 -44.09 66.84
C ARG A 77 -32.44 -42.63 66.70
N LEU A 78 -33.34 -42.26 65.80
CA LEU A 78 -33.69 -40.92 65.51
C LEU A 78 -34.31 -40.16 66.71
N GLU A 79 -34.95 -40.83 67.58
CA GLU A 79 -35.40 -40.26 68.87
C GLU A 79 -34.26 -39.69 69.73
N ASP A 80 -33.08 -40.31 69.66
CA ASP A 80 -31.91 -39.91 70.43
C ASP A 80 -31.17 -38.74 69.82
N ALA A 81 -31.49 -38.39 68.57
CA ALA A 81 -30.82 -37.32 67.79
C ALA A 81 -31.17 -35.89 68.30
N GLY A 82 -32.19 -35.74 69.10
CA GLY A 82 -32.61 -34.45 69.62
C GLY A 82 -32.91 -33.38 68.54
N PRO A 83 -32.91 -32.07 68.84
CA PRO A 83 -33.20 -31.02 67.92
C PRO A 83 -32.20 -30.84 66.77
N LYS A 84 -31.13 -31.59 66.69
CA LYS A 84 -30.15 -31.59 65.61
C LYS A 84 -30.62 -32.30 64.33
N PHE A 85 -31.80 -32.89 64.36
CA PHE A 85 -32.31 -33.59 63.18
C PHE A 85 -33.16 -32.68 62.33
N ALA A 86 -32.67 -32.35 61.13
CA ALA A 86 -33.27 -31.34 60.27
C ALA A 86 -34.16 -31.89 59.13
N VAL A 87 -34.20 -33.20 58.94
CA VAL A 87 -35.03 -33.83 57.89
C VAL A 87 -36.28 -34.47 58.52
N PRO A 88 -37.49 -34.26 57.98
CA PRO A 88 -38.69 -34.87 58.53
C PRO A 88 -38.61 -36.40 58.39
N ALA A 89 -38.35 -37.09 59.52
CA ALA A 89 -38.30 -38.54 59.60
C ALA A 89 -39.24 -39.01 60.66
N ARG A 90 -39.60 -40.28 60.62
CA ARG A 90 -40.44 -40.89 61.65
C ARG A 90 -39.60 -41.19 62.90
N SER A 91 -40.08 -40.73 64.04
CA SER A 91 -39.33 -40.79 65.29
C SER A 91 -38.86 -42.14 65.78
N GLN A 92 -39.45 -43.22 65.24
CA GLN A 92 -39.12 -44.59 65.65
C GLN A 92 -38.10 -45.30 64.76
N GLU A 93 -37.50 -44.58 63.74
CA GLU A 93 -36.57 -45.19 62.82
C GLU A 93 -35.11 -45.07 63.34
N TYR A 94 -34.28 -46.00 62.84
CA TYR A 94 -32.84 -45.97 62.97
C TYR A 94 -32.20 -45.39 61.74
N ALA A 95 -31.13 -44.63 61.89
CA ALA A 95 -30.40 -44.00 60.77
C ALA A 95 -28.90 -44.29 60.86
N ALA A 96 -28.34 -44.66 59.69
CA ALA A 96 -26.89 -44.80 59.51
C ALA A 96 -26.40 -43.65 58.57
N PHE A 97 -25.49 -42.79 59.06
CA PHE A 97 -24.88 -41.66 58.38
C PHE A 97 -23.48 -42.09 57.95
N ILE A 98 -23.24 -42.21 56.65
CA ILE A 98 -22.05 -42.77 56.06
C ILE A 98 -21.33 -41.64 55.32
N PRO A 99 -20.23 -41.09 55.85
CA PRO A 99 -19.48 -40.03 55.17
C PRO A 99 -18.73 -40.60 53.96
N LEU A 100 -18.80 -39.87 52.82
CA LEU A 100 -18.07 -40.15 51.61
C LEU A 100 -16.80 -39.29 51.61
N GLN A 101 -15.64 -39.93 51.71
CA GLN A 101 -14.35 -39.20 51.82
C GLN A 101 -13.25 -39.91 51.03
N ASP A 102 -12.29 -39.14 50.57
CA ASP A 102 -11.10 -39.68 49.89
C ASP A 102 -10.04 -40.17 50.84
N ALA A 103 -8.89 -40.59 50.32
CA ALA A 103 -7.75 -41.06 51.10
C ALA A 103 -7.11 -39.97 51.96
N GLN A 104 -7.27 -38.69 51.59
CA GLN A 104 -6.80 -37.52 52.34
C GLN A 104 -7.81 -37.06 53.40
N GLY A 105 -9.02 -37.65 53.40
CA GLY A 105 -10.09 -37.30 54.33
C GLY A 105 -10.89 -36.08 53.87
N GLU A 106 -10.82 -35.69 52.59
CA GLU A 106 -11.72 -34.71 52.03
C GLU A 106 -13.12 -35.29 51.87
N GLY A 107 -14.10 -34.61 52.43
CA GLY A 107 -15.49 -35.08 52.47
C GLY A 107 -16.30 -34.57 51.27
N PHE A 108 -16.87 -35.42 50.45
CA PHE A 108 -17.73 -35.12 49.30
C PHE A 108 -19.22 -35.02 49.65
N GLY A 109 -19.63 -35.66 50.73
CA GLY A 109 -21.01 -35.74 51.15
C GLY A 109 -21.28 -36.91 52.09
N VAL A 110 -22.57 -37.24 52.27
CA VAL A 110 -23.02 -38.26 53.20
C VAL A 110 -24.14 -39.11 52.54
N VAL A 111 -24.08 -40.41 52.67
CA VAL A 111 -25.25 -41.28 52.40
C VAL A 111 -25.91 -41.63 53.70
N VAL A 112 -27.23 -41.48 53.77
CA VAL A 112 -28.01 -41.83 54.94
C VAL A 112 -29.00 -42.93 54.61
N ALA A 113 -28.99 -44.00 55.35
CA ALA A 113 -29.94 -45.12 55.27
C ALA A 113 -30.86 -45.13 56.52
N TYR A 114 -32.10 -45.48 56.30
CA TYR A 114 -33.13 -45.51 57.35
C TYR A 114 -33.78 -46.90 57.38
N ALA A 115 -33.99 -47.46 58.61
CA ALA A 115 -34.62 -48.73 58.83
C ALA A 115 -35.55 -48.74 60.11
N GLU A 116 -36.54 -49.55 60.14
CA GLU A 116 -37.38 -49.77 61.34
C GLU A 116 -36.68 -50.63 62.40
N THR A 117 -35.67 -51.40 62.04
CA THR A 117 -34.86 -52.22 62.93
C THR A 117 -33.50 -51.63 63.17
N PRO A 118 -32.86 -51.86 64.37
CA PRO A 118 -31.55 -51.37 64.68
C PRO A 118 -30.49 -51.96 63.74
N PHE A 119 -29.52 -51.12 63.25
CA PHE A 119 -28.34 -51.63 62.54
C PHE A 119 -27.38 -52.35 63.53
N GLU A 120 -26.76 -53.41 63.06
CA GLU A 120 -25.82 -54.16 63.89
C GLU A 120 -24.42 -53.55 63.98
N ALA A 121 -23.72 -53.77 65.08
CA ALA A 121 -22.34 -53.22 65.19
C ALA A 121 -21.39 -53.87 64.16
N GLU A 122 -21.73 -55.06 63.66
CA GLU A 122 -20.98 -55.76 62.60
C GLU A 122 -21.10 -55.09 61.26
N ASP A 123 -22.07 -54.23 61.02
CA ASP A 123 -22.22 -53.39 59.76
C ASP A 123 -21.23 -52.30 59.69
N MET A 124 -20.71 -51.79 60.80
CA MET A 124 -19.83 -50.60 60.87
C MET A 124 -18.58 -50.72 59.98
N PRO A 125 -17.78 -51.78 59.97
CA PRO A 125 -16.58 -51.86 59.08
C PRO A 125 -16.98 -51.89 57.59
N VAL A 126 -18.11 -52.47 57.25
CA VAL A 126 -18.65 -52.54 55.86
C VAL A 126 -19.05 -51.17 55.37
N LEU A 127 -19.70 -50.35 56.21
CA LEU A 127 -20.18 -49.02 55.89
C LEU A 127 -19.00 -48.02 55.79
N GLU A 128 -18.04 -48.17 56.69
CA GLU A 128 -16.78 -47.38 56.59
C GLU A 128 -15.99 -47.71 55.32
N ALA A 129 -15.90 -48.99 54.93
CA ALA A 129 -15.27 -49.41 53.68
C ALA A 129 -16.03 -48.87 52.48
N PHE A 130 -17.39 -48.88 52.53
CA PHE A 130 -18.23 -48.30 51.48
C PHE A 130 -18.04 -46.81 51.36
N GLY A 131 -18.07 -46.06 52.45
CA GLY A 131 -17.88 -44.59 52.46
C GLY A 131 -16.53 -44.19 51.89
N ARG A 132 -15.43 -44.84 52.32
CA ARG A 132 -14.08 -44.64 51.78
C ARG A 132 -14.02 -45.02 50.28
N GLY A 133 -14.56 -46.19 49.90
CA GLY A 133 -14.54 -46.65 48.52
C GLY A 133 -15.31 -45.73 47.57
N ALA A 134 -16.52 -45.33 47.97
CA ALA A 134 -17.33 -44.40 47.20
C ALA A 134 -16.66 -43.00 47.10
N GLY A 135 -16.07 -42.52 48.22
CA GLY A 135 -15.33 -41.26 48.22
C GLY A 135 -14.11 -41.26 47.28
N GLN A 136 -13.32 -42.36 47.28
CA GLN A 136 -12.20 -42.51 46.36
C GLN A 136 -12.63 -42.53 44.88
N VAL A 137 -13.75 -43.17 44.55
CA VAL A 137 -14.29 -43.18 43.19
C VAL A 137 -14.78 -41.79 42.80
N LEU A 138 -15.48 -41.09 43.71
CA LEU A 138 -15.89 -39.69 43.48
C LEU A 138 -14.68 -38.78 43.23
N ALA A 139 -13.64 -38.87 44.05
CA ALA A 139 -12.41 -38.11 43.87
C ALA A 139 -11.76 -38.35 42.50
N ARG A 140 -11.64 -39.64 42.12
CA ARG A 140 -11.08 -40.01 40.79
C ARG A 140 -11.90 -39.44 39.63
N LEU A 141 -13.23 -39.61 39.69
CA LEU A 141 -14.12 -39.14 38.60
C LEU A 141 -14.11 -37.61 38.49
N GLN A 142 -14.07 -36.89 39.62
CA GLN A 142 -13.96 -35.42 39.59
C GLN A 142 -12.62 -34.98 39.04
N ALA A 143 -11.51 -35.61 39.42
CA ALA A 143 -10.17 -35.30 38.89
C ALA A 143 -10.10 -35.59 37.38
N GLN A 144 -10.64 -36.71 36.92
CA GLN A 144 -10.70 -37.05 35.50
C GLN A 144 -11.53 -36.02 34.69
N ALA A 145 -12.70 -35.63 35.23
CA ALA A 145 -13.54 -34.62 34.56
C ALA A 145 -12.87 -33.24 34.51
N ALA A 146 -12.12 -32.86 35.55
CA ALA A 146 -11.34 -31.62 35.56
C ALA A 146 -10.20 -31.67 34.53
N GLN A 147 -9.46 -32.79 34.48
CA GLN A 147 -8.38 -32.99 33.50
C GLN A 147 -8.88 -32.99 32.06
N GLN A 148 -9.99 -33.63 31.78
CA GLN A 148 -10.60 -33.64 30.44
C GLN A 148 -11.02 -32.22 30.00
N ARG A 149 -11.65 -31.44 30.92
CA ARG A 149 -12.00 -30.05 30.63
C ARG A 149 -10.78 -29.20 30.33
N GLU A 150 -9.72 -29.35 31.12
CA GLU A 150 -8.48 -28.59 30.88
C GLU A 150 -7.79 -28.98 29.57
N LEU A 151 -7.77 -30.25 29.23
CA LEU A 151 -7.23 -30.75 27.95
C LEU A 151 -8.05 -30.19 26.76
N ALA A 152 -9.37 -30.25 26.82
CA ALA A 152 -10.23 -29.66 25.78
C ALA A 152 -10.02 -28.17 25.65
N ARG A 153 -9.83 -27.45 26.75
CA ARG A 153 -9.51 -26.03 26.77
C ARG A 153 -8.17 -25.72 26.11
N LEU A 154 -7.11 -26.45 26.45
CA LEU A 154 -5.80 -26.28 25.83
C LEU A 154 -5.82 -26.59 24.33
N GLN A 155 -6.55 -27.59 23.91
CA GLN A 155 -6.74 -27.90 22.49
C GLN A 155 -7.51 -26.81 21.75
N SER A 156 -8.52 -26.21 22.38
CA SER A 156 -9.24 -25.06 21.80
C SER A 156 -8.31 -23.85 21.63
N LEU A 157 -7.54 -23.50 22.67
CA LEU A 157 -6.57 -22.40 22.60
C LEU A 157 -5.50 -22.63 21.52
N THR A 158 -5.03 -23.88 21.37
CA THR A 158 -4.04 -24.22 20.33
C THR A 158 -4.63 -24.05 18.93
N ARG A 159 -5.86 -24.54 18.71
CA ARG A 159 -6.57 -24.36 17.43
C ARG A 159 -6.82 -22.90 17.10
N ALA A 160 -7.28 -22.11 18.08
CA ALA A 160 -7.48 -20.67 17.94
C ALA A 160 -6.18 -19.95 17.56
N SER A 161 -5.09 -20.26 18.26
CA SER A 161 -3.77 -19.68 17.95
C SER A 161 -3.31 -20.03 16.54
N GLN A 162 -3.49 -21.29 16.10
CA GLN A 162 -3.16 -21.72 14.74
C GLN A 162 -4.06 -21.04 13.69
N GLY A 163 -5.35 -20.92 13.94
CA GLY A 163 -6.29 -20.21 13.07
C GLY A 163 -5.91 -18.74 12.90
N LEU A 164 -5.60 -18.04 14.00
CA LEU A 164 -5.18 -16.63 13.95
C LEU A 164 -3.86 -16.43 13.19
N THR A 165 -2.91 -17.37 13.28
CA THR A 165 -1.62 -17.27 12.57
C THR A 165 -1.75 -17.50 11.07
N ALA A 166 -2.83 -18.08 10.59
CA ALA A 166 -3.10 -18.30 9.17
C ALA A 166 -3.64 -17.03 8.46
N ALA A 167 -4.13 -16.04 9.20
CA ALA A 167 -4.62 -14.79 8.64
C ALA A 167 -3.53 -14.03 7.87
N GLN A 168 -3.84 -13.64 6.65
CA GLN A 168 -2.92 -12.90 5.77
C GLN A 168 -3.15 -11.39 5.80
N THR A 169 -4.34 -10.97 6.20
CA THR A 169 -4.72 -9.56 6.29
C THR A 169 -5.18 -9.17 7.69
N THR A 170 -5.06 -7.88 8.01
CA THR A 170 -5.56 -7.34 9.27
C THR A 170 -7.07 -7.57 9.42
N GLU A 171 -7.84 -7.47 8.34
CA GLU A 171 -9.29 -7.66 8.35
C GLU A 171 -9.69 -9.10 8.66
N GLU A 172 -9.06 -10.08 8.00
CA GLU A 172 -9.25 -11.50 8.29
C GLU A 172 -8.93 -11.83 9.76
N LEU A 173 -7.81 -11.31 10.27
CA LEU A 173 -7.42 -11.53 11.65
C LEU A 173 -8.46 -10.98 12.63
N LEU A 174 -8.95 -9.76 12.41
CA LEU A 174 -9.95 -9.13 13.26
C LEU A 174 -11.26 -9.93 13.31
N GLN A 175 -11.72 -10.44 12.17
CA GLN A 175 -12.91 -11.27 12.09
C GLN A 175 -12.74 -12.64 12.78
N LEU A 176 -11.55 -13.22 12.69
CA LEU A 176 -11.22 -14.45 13.42
C LEU A 176 -11.19 -14.23 14.93
N ILE A 177 -10.60 -13.13 15.40
CA ILE A 177 -10.52 -12.81 16.83
C ILE A 177 -11.92 -12.72 17.45
N VAL A 178 -12.86 -12.00 16.84
CA VAL A 178 -14.19 -11.82 17.40
C VAL A 178 -15.01 -13.12 17.41
N ARG A 179 -14.86 -13.97 16.39
CA ARG A 179 -15.52 -15.29 16.35
C ARG A 179 -14.97 -16.23 17.42
N GLU A 180 -13.65 -16.31 17.49
CA GLU A 180 -12.99 -17.18 18.47
C GLU A 180 -13.32 -16.78 19.91
N ALA A 181 -13.37 -15.46 20.18
CA ALA A 181 -13.78 -14.94 21.49
C ALA A 181 -15.19 -15.37 21.88
N LEU A 182 -16.15 -15.40 20.93
CA LEU A 182 -17.50 -15.91 21.17
C LEU A 182 -17.50 -17.42 21.46
N GLU A 183 -16.80 -18.19 20.65
CA GLU A 183 -16.74 -19.66 20.80
C GLU A 183 -16.14 -20.07 22.13
N GLN A 184 -15.12 -19.35 22.60
CA GLN A 184 -14.44 -19.68 23.85
C GLN A 184 -15.19 -19.23 25.11
N THR A 185 -15.98 -18.17 25.04
CA THR A 185 -16.65 -17.59 26.20
C THR A 185 -18.14 -17.89 26.26
N GLY A 186 -18.73 -18.37 25.18
CA GLY A 186 -20.19 -18.53 25.08
C GLY A 186 -20.96 -17.19 25.20
N ALA A 187 -20.26 -16.06 25.07
CA ALA A 187 -20.87 -14.73 25.12
C ALA A 187 -21.78 -14.47 23.92
N SER A 188 -22.66 -13.46 24.02
CA SER A 188 -23.60 -13.11 22.95
C SER A 188 -23.00 -12.17 21.91
N THR A 189 -22.06 -11.30 22.34
CA THR A 189 -21.41 -10.30 21.49
C THR A 189 -19.92 -10.29 21.75
N SER A 190 -19.13 -10.13 20.68
CA SER A 190 -17.69 -9.87 20.75
C SER A 190 -17.32 -8.71 19.88
N LEU A 191 -16.46 -7.82 20.39
CA LEU A 191 -15.99 -6.60 19.71
C LEU A 191 -14.47 -6.49 19.80
N VAL A 192 -13.83 -6.08 18.69
CA VAL A 192 -12.48 -5.55 18.71
C VAL A 192 -12.55 -4.05 18.46
N THR A 193 -11.98 -3.30 19.39
CA THR A 193 -11.91 -1.83 19.35
C THR A 193 -10.46 -1.43 19.26
N LEU A 194 -10.05 -0.68 18.22
CA LEU A 194 -8.67 -0.21 18.05
C LEU A 194 -8.51 1.25 18.46
N TYR A 195 -7.40 1.56 19.09
CA TYR A 195 -7.03 2.91 19.44
C TYR A 195 -6.49 3.68 18.23
N ARG A 196 -7.00 4.89 18.00
CA ARG A 196 -6.59 5.84 16.97
C ARG A 196 -5.85 7.02 17.61
N PRO A 197 -4.52 6.97 17.75
CA PRO A 197 -3.77 7.99 18.50
C PRO A 197 -3.91 9.42 17.97
N LYS A 198 -4.03 9.59 16.63
CA LYS A 198 -4.14 10.92 16.01
C LYS A 198 -5.47 11.62 16.31
N GLU A 199 -6.53 10.85 16.54
CA GLU A 199 -7.88 11.35 16.78
C GLU A 199 -8.27 11.23 18.26
N ASP A 200 -7.43 10.58 19.08
CA ASP A 200 -7.66 10.24 20.49
C ASP A 200 -9.02 9.58 20.74
N LEU A 201 -9.34 8.57 19.91
CA LEU A 201 -10.57 7.81 20.00
C LEU A 201 -10.35 6.30 19.85
N LEU A 202 -11.34 5.54 20.30
CA LEU A 202 -11.46 4.12 20.04
C LEU A 202 -12.48 3.88 18.93
N GLU A 203 -12.16 3.02 17.97
CA GLU A 203 -13.03 2.66 16.85
C GLU A 203 -13.32 1.15 16.87
N VAL A 204 -14.59 0.76 16.84
CA VAL A 204 -14.98 -0.64 16.71
C VAL A 204 -14.70 -1.09 15.27
N VAL A 205 -13.70 -1.93 15.09
CA VAL A 205 -13.22 -2.37 13.77
C VAL A 205 -13.69 -3.77 13.39
N ALA A 206 -14.10 -4.58 14.38
CA ALA A 206 -14.71 -5.88 14.14
C ALA A 206 -15.73 -6.20 15.22
N ALA A 207 -16.78 -6.90 14.84
CA ALA A 207 -17.85 -7.30 15.71
C ALA A 207 -18.41 -8.67 15.26
N ALA A 208 -18.86 -9.48 16.23
CA ALA A 208 -19.56 -10.72 15.98
C ALA A 208 -20.66 -10.97 17.03
N GLY A 209 -21.67 -11.76 16.68
CA GLY A 209 -22.79 -12.08 17.56
C GLY A 209 -23.93 -11.08 17.50
N HIS A 210 -24.65 -10.94 18.61
CA HIS A 210 -25.84 -10.11 18.69
C HIS A 210 -25.50 -8.62 18.52
N ALA A 211 -26.21 -7.94 17.63
CA ALA A 211 -26.00 -6.52 17.31
C ALA A 211 -24.65 -6.16 16.63
N ALA A 212 -23.92 -7.14 16.08
CA ALA A 212 -22.62 -6.94 15.41
C ALA A 212 -22.70 -5.87 14.28
N GLU A 213 -23.74 -5.92 13.45
CA GLU A 213 -23.94 -4.96 12.34
C GLU A 213 -24.08 -3.51 12.80
N LYS A 214 -24.63 -3.30 14.01
CA LYS A 214 -24.80 -1.97 14.57
C LYS A 214 -23.58 -1.45 15.30
N ALA A 215 -22.66 -2.34 15.68
CA ALA A 215 -21.48 -2.00 16.44
C ALA A 215 -20.30 -1.58 15.55
N ALA A 216 -20.19 -2.15 14.35
CA ALA A 216 -19.09 -1.85 13.44
C ALA A 216 -19.04 -0.35 13.06
N GLY A 217 -17.85 0.25 13.15
CA GLY A 217 -17.62 1.66 12.84
C GLY A 217 -17.98 2.65 13.94
N ILE A 218 -18.49 2.21 15.09
CA ILE A 218 -18.75 3.10 16.24
C ILE A 218 -17.42 3.69 16.70
N ARG A 219 -17.42 5.02 16.85
CA ARG A 219 -16.29 5.80 17.38
C ARG A 219 -16.61 6.24 18.81
N ILE A 220 -15.74 5.89 19.73
CA ILE A 220 -15.89 6.10 21.16
C ILE A 220 -14.84 7.11 21.61
N ARG A 221 -15.29 8.27 22.07
CA ARG A 221 -14.42 9.34 22.56
C ARG A 221 -13.83 8.97 23.93
N ARG A 222 -12.76 9.65 24.28
CA ARG A 222 -12.13 9.48 25.59
C ARG A 222 -13.16 9.71 26.71
N ASN A 223 -13.06 8.88 27.77
CA ASN A 223 -14.00 8.81 28.89
C ASN A 223 -15.43 8.30 28.56
N GLU A 224 -15.67 7.84 27.32
CA GLU A 224 -16.90 7.17 26.96
C GLU A 224 -16.65 5.66 26.81
N GLY A 225 -17.56 4.85 27.37
CA GLY A 225 -17.53 3.40 27.23
C GLY A 225 -16.49 2.66 28.10
N LEU A 226 -16.74 1.36 28.29
CA LEU A 226 -15.94 0.50 29.16
C LEU A 226 -14.56 0.16 28.54
N ALA A 227 -14.43 0.20 27.22
CA ALA A 227 -13.19 -0.09 26.53
C ALA A 227 -12.07 0.89 26.88
N TRP A 228 -12.39 2.17 27.14
CA TRP A 228 -11.40 3.15 27.60
C TRP A 228 -10.83 2.81 28.98
N ARG A 229 -11.66 2.32 29.89
CA ARG A 229 -11.19 1.87 31.23
C ARG A 229 -10.20 0.71 31.09
N VAL A 230 -10.46 -0.24 30.21
CA VAL A 230 -9.55 -1.36 29.93
C VAL A 230 -8.22 -0.85 29.36
N LEU A 231 -8.29 0.07 28.40
CA LEU A 231 -7.10 0.64 27.75
C LEU A 231 -6.22 1.42 28.73
N GLU A 232 -6.83 2.25 29.60
CA GLU A 232 -6.14 3.08 30.57
C GLU A 232 -5.56 2.27 31.73
N GLN A 233 -6.32 1.31 32.25
CA GLN A 233 -5.88 0.41 33.33
C GLN A 233 -4.86 -0.62 32.85
N ARG A 234 -4.77 -0.87 31.55
CA ARG A 234 -3.92 -1.91 30.93
C ARG A 234 -4.11 -3.30 31.54
N SER A 235 -5.31 -3.56 32.02
CA SER A 235 -5.68 -4.80 32.72
C SER A 235 -7.09 -5.22 32.35
N PRO A 236 -7.41 -6.51 32.43
CA PRO A 236 -8.75 -7.00 32.19
C PRO A 236 -9.77 -6.35 33.13
N LEU A 237 -10.93 -5.98 32.57
CA LEU A 237 -12.08 -5.44 33.31
C LEU A 237 -13.24 -6.41 33.18
N TYR A 238 -13.67 -6.96 34.31
CA TYR A 238 -14.89 -7.77 34.40
C TYR A 238 -15.96 -7.07 35.21
N LEU A 239 -17.17 -7.04 34.68
CA LEU A 239 -18.37 -6.52 35.32
C LEU A 239 -19.48 -7.59 35.22
N PRO A 240 -20.01 -8.10 36.36
CA PRO A 240 -21.12 -9.06 36.32
C PRO A 240 -22.39 -8.46 35.71
N ASP A 241 -22.58 -7.15 35.85
CA ASP A 241 -23.71 -6.39 35.31
C ASP A 241 -23.24 -5.00 34.86
N ALA A 242 -22.92 -4.88 33.58
CA ALA A 242 -22.49 -3.62 32.97
C ALA A 242 -23.62 -2.56 32.89
N SER A 243 -24.89 -2.94 33.07
CA SER A 243 -26.00 -2.00 33.03
C SER A 243 -25.96 -1.00 34.17
N ARG A 244 -25.24 -1.31 35.24
CA ARG A 244 -25.07 -0.44 36.42
C ARG A 244 -23.97 0.61 36.22
N GLU A 245 -23.17 0.50 35.19
CA GLU A 245 -22.06 1.42 34.92
C GLU A 245 -22.53 2.62 34.08
N PRO A 246 -22.40 3.84 34.59
CA PRO A 246 -22.84 5.04 33.87
C PRO A 246 -22.13 5.26 32.53
N SER A 247 -20.87 4.85 32.44
CA SER A 247 -20.01 5.01 31.24
C SER A 247 -20.21 3.91 30.18
N ALA A 248 -21.05 2.91 30.44
CA ALA A 248 -21.28 1.85 29.47
C ALA A 248 -22.02 2.36 28.22
N VAL A 249 -21.41 2.16 27.06
CA VAL A 249 -22.00 2.46 25.74
C VAL A 249 -22.49 1.15 25.12
N TYR A 250 -23.74 1.13 24.71
CA TYR A 250 -24.39 -0.05 24.11
C TYR A 250 -24.65 0.18 22.63
N ALA A 251 -24.22 -0.73 21.78
CA ALA A 251 -24.49 -0.69 20.34
C ALA A 251 -26.00 -0.71 20.01
N SER A 252 -26.81 -1.32 20.89
CA SER A 252 -28.27 -1.35 20.76
C SER A 252 -28.99 -0.06 21.19
N GLY A 253 -28.28 0.89 21.79
CA GLY A 253 -28.87 2.10 22.38
C GLY A 253 -29.71 1.86 23.64
N ARG A 254 -29.89 0.63 24.11
CA ARG A 254 -30.64 0.26 25.30
C ARG A 254 -29.75 -0.40 26.33
N ARG A 255 -29.81 0.04 27.57
CA ARG A 255 -29.16 -0.63 28.70
C ARG A 255 -29.91 -1.91 29.02
N VAL A 256 -29.25 -3.04 28.90
CA VAL A 256 -29.75 -4.35 29.31
C VAL A 256 -28.78 -4.97 30.30
N PRO A 257 -29.25 -5.69 31.35
CA PRO A 257 -28.35 -6.44 32.23
C PRO A 257 -27.51 -7.39 31.42
N ALA A 258 -26.20 -7.27 31.56
CA ALA A 258 -25.24 -8.10 30.82
C ALA A 258 -23.92 -8.13 31.56
N ALA A 259 -23.30 -9.31 31.64
CA ALA A 259 -21.91 -9.41 32.04
C ALA A 259 -21.02 -8.87 30.92
N TYR A 260 -19.98 -8.16 31.28
CA TYR A 260 -18.98 -7.60 30.39
C TYR A 260 -17.57 -8.06 30.78
N LEU A 261 -16.79 -8.45 29.82
CA LEU A 261 -15.37 -8.71 29.96
C LEU A 261 -14.60 -8.01 28.85
N GLY A 262 -13.75 -7.07 29.22
CA GLY A 262 -12.82 -6.39 28.30
C GLY A 262 -11.38 -6.75 28.64
N VAL A 263 -10.57 -7.05 27.62
CA VAL A 263 -9.16 -7.41 27.74
C VAL A 263 -8.32 -6.54 26.83
N PRO A 264 -7.19 -5.97 27.31
CA PRO A 264 -6.36 -5.11 26.49
C PRO A 264 -5.62 -5.91 25.40
N LEU A 265 -5.57 -5.36 24.19
CA LEU A 265 -4.74 -5.82 23.09
C LEU A 265 -3.42 -5.02 23.11
N GLY A 266 -2.34 -5.66 23.48
CA GLY A 266 -1.01 -5.07 23.54
C GLY A 266 -0.07 -5.63 22.48
N ASP A 267 0.87 -4.79 22.03
CA ASP A 267 1.98 -5.23 21.18
C ASP A 267 3.10 -5.88 22.04
N PRO A 268 4.14 -6.46 21.41
CA PRO A 268 5.26 -7.06 22.13
C PRO A 268 6.04 -6.07 23.02
N GLU A 269 5.99 -4.77 22.71
CA GLU A 269 6.63 -3.69 23.48
C GLU A 269 5.73 -3.16 24.62
N GLY A 270 4.54 -3.74 24.79
CA GLY A 270 3.59 -3.33 25.83
C GLY A 270 2.78 -2.08 25.50
N ARG A 271 2.79 -1.60 24.25
CA ARG A 271 1.92 -0.51 23.80
C ARG A 271 0.52 -1.04 23.56
N MET A 272 -0.47 -0.29 23.98
CA MET A 272 -1.86 -0.67 23.79
C MET A 272 -2.31 -0.37 22.36
N VAL A 273 -2.77 -1.41 21.66
CA VAL A 273 -3.28 -1.35 20.29
C VAL A 273 -4.80 -1.17 20.30
N GLY A 274 -5.47 -1.76 21.29
CA GLY A 274 -6.91 -1.72 21.40
C GLY A 274 -7.44 -2.58 22.54
N VAL A 275 -8.70 -3.00 22.42
CA VAL A 275 -9.41 -3.82 23.41
C VAL A 275 -10.23 -4.90 22.70
N LEU A 276 -10.12 -6.13 23.17
CA LEU A 276 -11.05 -7.21 22.87
C LEU A 276 -12.09 -7.28 23.98
N SER A 277 -13.36 -7.21 23.65
CA SER A 277 -14.44 -7.29 24.66
C SER A 277 -15.52 -8.27 24.24
N VAL A 278 -16.12 -8.91 25.24
CA VAL A 278 -17.30 -9.76 25.09
C VAL A 278 -18.38 -9.35 26.11
N ASP A 279 -19.63 -9.55 25.73
CA ASP A 279 -20.79 -9.35 26.62
C ASP A 279 -21.86 -10.41 26.42
N THR A 280 -22.74 -10.54 27.44
CA THR A 280 -23.86 -11.49 27.42
C THR A 280 -25.20 -10.81 27.15
N ALA A 281 -25.22 -9.63 26.54
CA ALA A 281 -26.43 -8.86 26.26
C ALA A 281 -27.40 -9.65 25.35
N GLY A 282 -28.61 -9.87 25.84
CA GLY A 282 -29.68 -10.56 25.10
C GLY A 282 -29.81 -12.05 25.37
N ALA A 283 -28.78 -12.76 25.91
CA ALA A 283 -28.87 -14.17 26.24
C ALA A 283 -28.98 -14.45 27.74
N GLY A 284 -28.55 -13.51 28.57
CA GLY A 284 -28.39 -13.71 30.02
C GLY A 284 -27.30 -14.76 30.31
N GLY A 285 -26.54 -14.60 31.36
CA GLY A 285 -25.50 -15.53 31.75
C GLY A 285 -24.31 -14.84 32.40
N GLU A 286 -23.51 -15.62 33.09
CA GLU A 286 -22.26 -15.19 33.70
C GLU A 286 -21.08 -15.59 32.81
N ILE A 287 -20.06 -14.74 32.74
CA ILE A 287 -18.76 -15.10 32.14
C ILE A 287 -17.92 -15.75 33.24
N HIS A 288 -17.67 -17.05 33.10
CA HIS A 288 -16.95 -17.80 34.11
C HIS A 288 -15.47 -17.36 34.24
N PRO A 289 -14.84 -17.50 35.45
CA PRO A 289 -13.44 -17.15 35.64
C PRO A 289 -12.46 -17.84 34.68
N GLN A 290 -12.83 -19.03 34.20
CA GLN A 290 -12.04 -19.80 33.23
C GLN A 290 -12.02 -19.13 31.86
N ASP A 291 -13.13 -18.50 31.45
CA ASP A 291 -13.29 -17.84 30.16
C ASP A 291 -12.48 -16.53 30.11
N ARG A 292 -12.27 -15.89 31.28
CA ARG A 292 -11.39 -14.70 31.39
C ARG A 292 -9.98 -15.03 30.94
N TYR A 293 -9.41 -16.13 31.48
CA TYR A 293 -8.06 -16.54 31.11
C TYR A 293 -7.95 -16.90 29.62
N ALA A 294 -8.95 -17.58 29.07
CA ALA A 294 -8.99 -17.90 27.65
C ALA A 294 -8.98 -16.64 26.79
N LEU A 295 -9.80 -15.64 27.13
CA LEU A 295 -9.87 -14.36 26.42
C LEU A 295 -8.56 -13.56 26.58
N GLU A 296 -7.90 -13.61 27.76
CA GLU A 296 -6.61 -12.96 27.98
C GLU A 296 -5.51 -13.56 27.09
N VAL A 297 -5.45 -14.89 26.98
CA VAL A 297 -4.49 -15.57 26.10
C VAL A 297 -4.77 -15.23 24.64
N LEU A 298 -6.03 -15.29 24.22
CA LEU A 298 -6.46 -14.91 22.88
C LEU A 298 -6.08 -13.46 22.56
N ALA A 299 -6.37 -12.53 23.47
CA ALA A 299 -6.04 -11.10 23.30
C ALA A 299 -4.54 -10.87 23.19
N ARG A 300 -3.72 -11.58 23.97
CA ARG A 300 -2.26 -11.48 23.89
C ARG A 300 -1.73 -11.91 22.53
N VAL A 301 -2.17 -13.08 22.04
CA VAL A 301 -1.79 -13.58 20.72
C VAL A 301 -2.28 -12.63 19.62
N ALA A 302 -3.54 -12.22 19.72
CA ALA A 302 -4.16 -11.28 18.78
C ALA A 302 -3.42 -9.94 18.70
N GLY A 303 -3.04 -9.36 19.82
CA GLY A 303 -2.30 -8.09 19.89
C GLY A 303 -0.96 -8.16 19.16
N VAL A 304 -0.20 -9.24 19.39
CA VAL A 304 1.09 -9.47 18.70
C VAL A 304 0.89 -9.62 17.19
N LEU A 305 -0.08 -10.44 16.76
CA LEU A 305 -0.35 -10.66 15.34
C LEU A 305 -0.88 -9.41 14.64
N LEU A 306 -1.77 -8.64 15.28
CA LEU A 306 -2.26 -7.35 14.76
C LEU A 306 -1.12 -6.37 14.55
N SER A 307 -0.24 -6.20 15.53
CA SER A 307 0.93 -5.33 15.42
C SER A 307 1.84 -5.75 14.28
N ARG A 308 2.09 -7.06 14.13
CA ARG A 308 2.92 -7.61 13.05
C ARG A 308 2.31 -7.36 11.67
N LEU A 309 1.03 -7.68 11.48
CA LEU A 309 0.35 -7.46 10.19
C LEU A 309 0.27 -5.99 9.82
N GLN A 310 -0.07 -5.11 10.77
CA GLN A 310 -0.08 -3.66 10.54
C GLN A 310 1.30 -3.12 10.19
N ALA A 311 2.37 -3.62 10.81
CA ALA A 311 3.74 -3.24 10.47
C ALA A 311 4.11 -3.72 9.06
N LEU A 312 3.74 -4.95 8.69
CA LEU A 312 3.96 -5.51 7.36
C LEU A 312 3.19 -4.73 6.28
N GLU A 313 1.92 -4.43 6.51
CA GLU A 313 1.11 -3.62 5.59
C GLU A 313 1.66 -2.21 5.38
N ARG A 314 2.21 -1.58 6.46
CA ARG A 314 2.89 -0.28 6.35
C ARG A 314 4.18 -0.41 5.53
N ALA A 315 5.02 -1.40 5.83
CA ALA A 315 6.26 -1.64 5.09
C ALA A 315 6.01 -1.95 3.61
N ASN A 316 4.99 -2.73 3.29
CA ASN A 316 4.60 -3.02 1.91
C ASN A 316 4.11 -1.77 1.18
N ARG A 317 3.29 -0.92 1.83
CA ARG A 317 2.85 0.37 1.26
C ARG A 317 4.02 1.32 1.01
N GLU A 318 4.96 1.41 1.95
CA GLU A 318 6.17 2.20 1.77
C GLU A 318 7.04 1.66 0.62
N THR A 319 7.27 0.35 0.57
CA THR A 319 8.04 -0.30 -0.49
C THR A 319 7.42 -0.04 -1.87
N GLU A 320 6.10 -0.18 -2.01
CA GLU A 320 5.40 0.10 -3.26
C GLU A 320 5.48 1.58 -3.65
N ARG A 321 5.37 2.48 -2.66
CA ARG A 321 5.58 3.92 -2.87
C ARG A 321 6.99 4.21 -3.39
N TYR A 322 8.02 3.63 -2.76
CA TYR A 322 9.40 3.79 -3.22
C TYR A 322 9.61 3.23 -4.62
N ARG A 323 9.08 2.05 -4.90
CA ARG A 323 9.16 1.43 -6.23
C ARG A 323 8.58 2.34 -7.31
N ARG A 324 7.41 2.93 -7.10
CA ARG A 324 6.77 3.86 -8.04
C ARG A 324 7.59 5.14 -8.24
N LEU A 325 8.19 5.67 -7.18
CA LEU A 325 9.06 6.84 -7.28
C LEU A 325 10.37 6.55 -8.04
N VAL A 326 10.96 5.37 -7.83
CA VAL A 326 12.16 4.94 -8.56
C VAL A 326 11.82 4.74 -10.04
N GLN A 327 10.72 4.05 -10.34
CA GLN A 327 10.28 3.85 -11.72
C GLN A 327 10.02 5.18 -12.43
N MET A 328 9.29 6.11 -11.80
CA MET A 328 9.09 7.45 -12.35
C MET A 328 10.42 8.17 -12.60
N SER A 329 11.38 8.08 -11.66
CA SER A 329 12.71 8.71 -11.87
C SER A 329 13.43 8.13 -13.08
N SER A 330 13.40 6.80 -13.24
CA SER A 330 13.98 6.13 -14.43
C SER A 330 13.28 6.54 -15.72
N ASP A 331 11.95 6.61 -15.70
CA ASP A 331 11.18 7.05 -16.85
C ASP A 331 11.54 8.51 -17.25
N LEU A 332 11.68 9.41 -16.25
CA LEU A 332 12.09 10.80 -16.49
C LEU A 332 13.50 10.91 -17.08
N GLU A 333 14.39 9.95 -16.82
CA GLU A 333 15.73 9.95 -17.39
C GLU A 333 15.76 9.64 -18.90
N THR A 334 14.76 8.95 -19.39
CA THR A 334 14.66 8.54 -20.80
C THR A 334 13.80 9.48 -21.66
N LEU A 335 13.04 10.36 -21.03
CA LEU A 335 12.18 11.32 -21.73
C LEU A 335 12.95 12.60 -22.04
N ASP A 336 12.69 13.16 -23.23
CA ASP A 336 13.25 14.44 -23.71
C ASP A 336 12.18 15.55 -23.78
N ASP A 337 10.88 15.17 -23.91
CA ASP A 337 9.77 16.13 -23.99
C ASP A 337 9.29 16.54 -22.58
N PRO A 338 9.36 17.85 -22.24
CA PRO A 338 8.87 18.39 -20.97
C PRO A 338 7.43 18.03 -20.63
N THR A 339 6.55 17.94 -21.65
CA THR A 339 5.13 17.62 -21.47
C THR A 339 4.95 16.17 -21.03
N ARG A 340 5.68 15.24 -21.66
CA ARG A 340 5.66 13.81 -21.29
C ARG A 340 6.28 13.59 -19.91
N MET A 341 7.34 14.32 -19.56
CA MET A 341 7.93 14.30 -18.21
C MET A 341 6.90 14.73 -17.15
N ALA A 342 6.22 15.86 -17.39
CA ALA A 342 5.19 16.36 -16.49
C ALA A 342 4.00 15.40 -16.38
N GLN A 343 3.58 14.79 -17.48
CA GLN A 343 2.52 13.77 -17.48
C GLN A 343 2.87 12.61 -16.55
N ARG A 344 4.07 12.05 -16.69
CA ARG A 344 4.52 10.94 -15.86
C ARG A 344 4.58 11.29 -14.37
N ALA A 345 5.05 12.50 -14.06
CA ALA A 345 5.08 13.02 -12.69
C ALA A 345 3.68 13.16 -12.10
N LEU A 346 2.71 13.73 -12.86
CA LEU A 346 1.33 13.92 -12.43
C LEU A 346 0.60 12.60 -12.22
N GLU A 347 0.71 11.65 -13.14
CA GLU A 347 0.12 10.31 -13.00
C GLU A 347 0.60 9.64 -11.72
N THR A 348 1.91 9.67 -11.47
CA THR A 348 2.50 9.09 -10.25
C THR A 348 1.97 9.78 -8.99
N LEU A 349 1.89 11.11 -8.99
CA LEU A 349 1.40 11.89 -7.85
C LEU A 349 -0.07 11.61 -7.56
N ILE A 350 -0.92 11.59 -8.57
CA ILE A 350 -2.36 11.34 -8.44
C ILE A 350 -2.61 9.93 -7.90
N ASP A 351 -1.85 8.95 -8.37
CA ASP A 351 -1.96 7.56 -7.89
C ASP A 351 -1.51 7.40 -6.43
N LEU A 352 -0.42 8.07 -6.05
CA LEU A 352 0.14 7.95 -4.70
C LEU A 352 -0.59 8.80 -3.65
N THR A 353 -1.18 9.93 -4.05
CA THR A 353 -1.90 10.84 -3.13
C THR A 353 -3.40 10.57 -3.05
N GLY A 354 -3.97 9.92 -4.06
CA GLY A 354 -5.41 9.73 -4.18
C GLY A 354 -6.20 11.00 -4.54
N LEU A 355 -5.52 12.11 -4.82
CA LEU A 355 -6.17 13.35 -5.26
C LEU A 355 -6.80 13.17 -6.65
N SER A 356 -7.82 13.98 -6.97
CA SER A 356 -8.65 13.75 -8.15
C SER A 356 -8.07 14.32 -9.43
N ALA A 357 -7.16 15.30 -9.34
CA ALA A 357 -6.61 16.00 -10.47
C ALA A 357 -5.22 16.57 -10.22
N GLY A 358 -4.47 16.81 -11.30
CA GLY A 358 -3.17 17.49 -11.25
C GLY A 358 -2.88 18.25 -12.53
N GLY A 359 -2.13 19.34 -12.43
CA GLY A 359 -1.76 20.20 -13.56
C GLY A 359 -0.30 20.62 -13.52
N PHE A 360 0.30 20.67 -14.70
CA PHE A 360 1.60 21.30 -14.93
C PHE A 360 1.36 22.66 -15.58
N PHE A 361 1.78 23.69 -14.88
CA PHE A 361 1.63 25.09 -15.26
C PHE A 361 2.99 25.69 -15.58
N ARG A 362 3.12 26.36 -16.73
CA ARG A 362 4.29 27.11 -17.13
C ARG A 362 4.08 28.60 -16.84
N LEU A 363 5.08 29.23 -16.27
CA LEU A 363 5.09 30.67 -16.04
C LEU A 363 5.56 31.40 -17.30
N GLU A 364 4.78 32.38 -17.74
CA GLU A 364 5.13 33.30 -18.82
C GLU A 364 5.19 34.71 -18.21
N LEU A 365 6.40 35.15 -17.86
CA LEU A 365 6.62 36.51 -17.32
C LEU A 365 6.40 37.55 -18.41
N GLN A 366 5.60 38.58 -18.13
CA GLN A 366 5.36 39.72 -18.99
C GLN A 366 6.22 40.93 -18.56
N ASP A 367 6.42 41.08 -17.25
CA ASP A 367 7.31 42.07 -16.67
C ASP A 367 8.16 41.40 -15.58
N ALA A 368 9.39 41.07 -15.92
CA ALA A 368 10.34 40.45 -15.00
C ALA A 368 10.71 41.35 -13.82
N SER A 369 10.67 42.70 -14.00
CA SER A 369 11.02 43.65 -12.95
C SER A 369 9.98 43.72 -11.83
N GLN A 370 8.71 43.49 -12.17
CA GLN A 370 7.61 43.44 -11.21
C GLN A 370 7.22 42.00 -10.80
N GLY A 371 7.85 40.98 -11.39
CA GLY A 371 7.50 39.57 -11.17
C GLY A 371 6.05 39.23 -11.57
N SER A 372 5.50 39.98 -12.54
CA SER A 372 4.14 39.78 -13.02
C SER A 372 4.14 39.05 -14.36
N GLY A 373 3.12 38.19 -14.56
CA GLY A 373 3.00 37.37 -15.75
C GLY A 373 1.69 36.63 -15.82
N ARG A 374 1.69 35.56 -16.60
CA ARG A 374 0.57 34.62 -16.70
C ARG A 374 1.05 33.19 -16.50
N VAL A 375 0.21 32.34 -15.95
CA VAL A 375 0.43 30.91 -15.93
C VAL A 375 -0.42 30.25 -16.99
N ARG A 376 0.24 29.43 -17.80
CA ARG A 376 -0.41 28.64 -18.82
C ARG A 376 -0.43 27.17 -18.40
N LEU A 377 -1.62 26.55 -18.39
CA LEU A 377 -1.73 25.10 -18.23
C LEU A 377 -1.13 24.42 -19.46
N VAL A 378 -0.03 23.72 -19.28
CA VAL A 378 0.63 22.94 -20.34
C VAL A 378 -0.01 21.55 -20.43
N LEU A 379 -0.28 20.95 -19.26
CA LEU A 379 -0.89 19.63 -19.16
C LEU A 379 -1.80 19.57 -17.93
N GLY A 380 -3.02 19.06 -18.12
CA GLY A 380 -3.94 18.71 -17.05
C GLY A 380 -4.26 17.22 -17.09
N HIS A 381 -4.25 16.57 -15.92
CA HIS A 381 -4.67 15.18 -15.75
C HIS A 381 -5.77 15.11 -14.69
N GLU A 382 -6.94 14.61 -15.04
CA GLU A 382 -8.10 14.46 -14.16
C GLU A 382 -8.65 13.03 -14.23
N ARG A 383 -8.91 12.41 -13.06
CA ARG A 383 -9.50 11.08 -13.01
C ARG A 383 -10.90 11.03 -13.65
N ALA A 384 -11.70 12.06 -13.39
CA ALA A 384 -13.07 12.17 -13.92
C ALA A 384 -13.15 12.71 -15.35
N ARG A 385 -12.05 13.17 -15.97
CA ARG A 385 -11.96 13.76 -17.32
C ARG A 385 -12.98 14.88 -17.60
N GLU A 386 -13.31 15.68 -16.60
CA GLU A 386 -14.29 16.77 -16.71
C GLU A 386 -13.72 18.07 -17.27
N GLY A 387 -12.40 18.14 -17.48
CA GLY A 387 -11.72 19.30 -18.05
C GLY A 387 -11.69 20.55 -17.15
N ARG A 388 -11.97 20.39 -15.86
CA ARG A 388 -12.04 21.53 -14.92
C ARG A 388 -10.72 22.28 -14.76
N LEU A 389 -9.58 21.60 -14.93
CA LEU A 389 -8.27 22.24 -14.87
C LEU A 389 -8.01 23.26 -15.97
N GLN A 390 -8.71 23.20 -17.11
CA GLN A 390 -8.54 24.17 -18.19
C GLN A 390 -8.90 25.59 -17.77
N HIS A 391 -9.81 25.75 -16.81
CA HIS A 391 -10.19 27.05 -16.25
C HIS A 391 -9.07 27.72 -15.43
N PHE A 392 -8.00 26.98 -15.10
CA PHE A 392 -6.80 27.51 -14.45
C PHE A 392 -5.75 27.99 -15.45
N SER A 393 -6.01 27.94 -16.76
CA SER A 393 -5.09 28.43 -17.78
C SER A 393 -5.23 29.95 -17.98
N ASN A 394 -4.14 30.59 -18.37
CA ASN A 394 -4.04 32.03 -18.61
C ASN A 394 -4.38 32.95 -17.43
N LEU A 395 -4.29 32.43 -16.21
CA LEU A 395 -4.53 33.22 -15.02
C LEU A 395 -3.37 34.24 -14.80
N PRO A 396 -3.70 35.47 -14.42
CA PRO A 396 -2.67 36.46 -14.07
C PRO A 396 -1.98 35.98 -12.79
N ILE A 397 -0.67 36.15 -12.74
CA ILE A 397 0.13 35.80 -11.57
C ILE A 397 1.06 36.97 -11.21
N THR A 398 1.25 37.18 -9.91
CA THR A 398 2.28 38.04 -9.35
C THR A 398 3.05 37.24 -8.33
N LEU A 399 4.36 37.23 -8.42
CA LEU A 399 5.21 36.52 -7.45
C LEU A 399 4.91 37.05 -6.03
N GLY A 400 4.75 36.15 -5.09
CA GLY A 400 4.35 36.44 -3.70
C GLY A 400 2.86 36.61 -3.46
N GLN A 401 2.01 36.63 -4.50
CA GLN A 401 0.56 36.75 -4.36
C GLN A 401 -0.17 35.49 -4.84
N GLY A 402 -1.33 35.22 -4.25
CA GLY A 402 -2.10 34.01 -4.53
C GLY A 402 -1.36 32.70 -4.12
N PHE A 403 -1.90 31.56 -4.42
CA PHE A 403 -1.32 30.26 -4.03
C PHE A 403 -0.05 29.92 -4.84
N MET A 404 -0.11 30.09 -6.16
CA MET A 404 1.00 29.75 -7.05
C MET A 404 2.13 30.79 -6.98
N GLY A 405 1.77 32.10 -6.91
CA GLY A 405 2.76 33.16 -6.73
C GLY A 405 3.52 33.08 -5.41
N LYS A 406 2.85 32.70 -4.33
CA LYS A 406 3.50 32.42 -3.02
C LYS A 406 4.42 31.21 -3.09
N ALA A 407 4.03 30.15 -3.79
CA ALA A 407 4.88 28.97 -3.99
C ALA A 407 6.15 29.33 -4.73
N LEU A 408 6.03 30.04 -5.85
CA LEU A 408 7.17 30.48 -6.68
C LEU A 408 8.09 31.44 -5.95
N ALA A 409 7.55 32.40 -5.18
CA ALA A 409 8.36 33.34 -4.43
C ALA A 409 9.08 32.76 -3.23
N SER A 410 8.45 31.78 -2.55
CA SER A 410 9.02 31.15 -1.35
C SER A 410 9.88 29.93 -1.64
N GLY A 411 9.80 29.35 -2.83
CA GLY A 411 10.43 28.07 -3.16
C GLY A 411 9.86 26.88 -2.38
N LYS A 412 8.68 27.02 -1.76
CA LYS A 412 8.08 25.99 -0.89
C LYS A 412 6.71 25.57 -1.40
N VAL A 413 6.38 24.32 -1.15
CA VAL A 413 5.04 23.78 -1.41
C VAL A 413 4.01 24.59 -0.62
N GLN A 414 2.92 24.98 -1.30
CA GLN A 414 1.77 25.62 -0.70
C GLN A 414 0.60 24.64 -0.59
N ARG A 415 -0.16 24.72 0.52
CA ARG A 415 -1.33 23.91 0.79
C ARG A 415 -2.53 24.81 1.08
N ILE A 416 -3.65 24.51 0.44
CA ILE A 416 -4.96 25.09 0.75
C ILE A 416 -5.89 23.90 1.05
N GLU A 417 -6.35 23.81 2.30
CA GLU A 417 -7.18 22.70 2.76
C GLU A 417 -8.63 22.81 2.28
N ASP A 418 -9.16 24.02 2.24
CA ASP A 418 -10.46 24.30 1.62
C ASP A 418 -10.41 25.64 0.85
N TYR A 419 -10.46 25.52 -0.46
CA TYR A 419 -10.39 26.67 -1.36
C TYR A 419 -11.62 27.56 -1.28
N GLN A 420 -12.78 26.99 -0.90
CA GLN A 420 -14.03 27.76 -0.80
C GLN A 420 -13.98 28.79 0.33
N ASP A 421 -13.29 28.47 1.42
CA ASP A 421 -13.14 29.32 2.59
C ASP A 421 -11.86 30.16 2.60
N TRP A 422 -11.00 30.00 1.57
CA TRP A 422 -9.74 30.72 1.50
C TRP A 422 -9.94 32.17 1.05
N GLU A 423 -9.41 33.13 1.81
CA GLU A 423 -9.52 34.58 1.50
C GLU A 423 -8.92 34.99 0.15
N GLY A 424 -7.86 34.31 -0.30
CA GLY A 424 -7.21 34.54 -1.58
C GLY A 424 -7.87 33.82 -2.77
N ALA A 425 -9.02 33.21 -2.59
CA ALA A 425 -9.67 32.43 -3.64
C ALA A 425 -10.30 33.30 -4.72
N TRP A 426 -10.05 32.97 -5.96
CA TRP A 426 -10.67 33.64 -7.09
C TRP A 426 -12.09 33.14 -7.29
N PRO A 427 -13.08 34.05 -7.44
CA PRO A 427 -14.48 33.69 -7.59
C PRO A 427 -14.73 32.73 -8.75
N GLU A 428 -14.02 32.91 -9.85
CA GLU A 428 -14.12 32.10 -11.07
C GLU A 428 -13.77 30.63 -10.79
N LEU A 429 -12.80 30.38 -9.93
CA LEU A 429 -12.38 29.02 -9.59
C LEU A 429 -13.24 28.38 -8.52
N LYS A 430 -13.92 29.18 -7.66
CA LYS A 430 -14.90 28.66 -6.70
C LYS A 430 -16.09 27.98 -7.37
N VAL A 431 -16.55 28.50 -8.51
CA VAL A 431 -17.68 27.94 -9.28
C VAL A 431 -17.41 26.49 -9.69
N HIS A 432 -16.13 26.13 -9.94
CA HIS A 432 -15.74 24.78 -10.35
C HIS A 432 -15.59 23.80 -9.16
N LYS A 433 -16.08 24.19 -7.97
CA LYS A 433 -16.08 23.37 -6.75
C LYS A 433 -14.70 22.87 -6.32
N LEU A 434 -13.66 23.63 -6.58
CA LEU A 434 -12.32 23.37 -6.08
C LEU A 434 -12.36 23.39 -4.55
N ARG A 435 -11.84 22.33 -3.91
CA ARG A 435 -11.83 22.20 -2.45
C ARG A 435 -10.40 22.20 -1.90
N THR A 436 -9.59 21.27 -2.32
CA THR A 436 -8.22 21.14 -1.80
C THR A 436 -7.22 21.37 -2.91
N LEU A 437 -6.15 22.11 -2.61
CA LEU A 437 -5.10 22.47 -3.57
C LEU A 437 -3.71 22.34 -2.93
N LEU A 438 -2.81 21.67 -3.65
CA LEU A 438 -1.39 21.60 -3.32
C LEU A 438 -0.60 22.10 -4.51
N THR A 439 0.40 22.94 -4.29
CA THR A 439 1.22 23.49 -5.38
C THR A 439 2.70 23.47 -4.99
N ALA A 440 3.51 22.80 -5.79
CA ALA A 440 4.96 22.86 -5.73
C ALA A 440 5.48 23.76 -6.82
N PRO A 441 6.36 24.71 -6.50
CA PRO A 441 7.03 25.51 -7.51
C PRO A 441 8.03 24.65 -8.28
N LEU A 442 8.32 25.05 -9.52
CA LEU A 442 9.36 24.48 -10.37
C LEU A 442 10.30 25.58 -10.81
N PHE A 443 11.59 25.31 -10.69
CA PHE A 443 12.66 26.22 -11.09
C PHE A 443 13.48 25.58 -12.21
N LEU A 444 13.98 26.42 -13.10
CA LEU A 444 14.94 26.02 -14.13
C LEU A 444 16.15 26.95 -14.03
N ARG A 445 17.32 26.41 -13.71
CA ARG A 445 18.56 27.19 -13.48
C ARG A 445 18.40 28.25 -12.38
N GLY A 446 17.59 27.97 -11.37
CA GLY A 446 17.32 28.90 -10.27
C GLY A 446 16.24 29.94 -10.53
N GLU A 447 15.75 30.06 -11.75
CA GLU A 447 14.67 30.98 -12.12
C GLU A 447 13.29 30.30 -12.05
N PRO A 448 12.23 31.04 -11.63
CA PRO A 448 10.86 30.49 -11.61
C PRO A 448 10.41 30.05 -13.01
N TYR A 449 10.12 28.76 -13.16
CA TYR A 449 9.74 28.15 -14.44
C TYR A 449 8.24 27.87 -14.53
N GLY A 450 7.64 27.44 -13.42
CA GLY A 450 6.25 27.05 -13.35
C GLY A 450 5.86 26.36 -12.06
N ALA A 451 4.80 25.59 -12.10
CA ALA A 451 4.33 24.88 -10.92
C ALA A 451 3.70 23.53 -11.26
N LEU A 452 3.86 22.58 -10.35
CA LEU A 452 3.16 21.30 -10.33
C LEU A 452 2.07 21.37 -9.27
N THR A 453 0.81 21.20 -9.67
CA THR A 453 -0.33 21.41 -8.80
C THR A 453 -1.19 20.15 -8.74
N LEU A 454 -1.64 19.79 -7.54
CA LEU A 454 -2.62 18.73 -7.29
C LEU A 454 -3.89 19.34 -6.72
N ALA A 455 -5.04 18.81 -7.10
CA ALA A 455 -6.33 19.34 -6.70
C ALA A 455 -7.32 18.24 -6.32
N SER A 456 -8.26 18.57 -5.44
CA SER A 456 -9.48 17.82 -5.22
C SER A 456 -10.68 18.73 -5.46
N PHE A 457 -11.62 18.25 -6.27
CA PHE A 457 -12.89 18.89 -6.56
C PHE A 457 -14.01 18.18 -5.80
N ASP A 458 -15.12 18.87 -5.58
CA ASP A 458 -16.35 18.37 -4.95
C ASP A 458 -16.24 17.99 -3.46
N HIS A 459 -15.12 17.47 -3.02
CA HIS A 459 -14.90 17.09 -1.62
C HIS A 459 -13.56 17.58 -1.08
N ARG A 460 -13.51 17.87 0.20
CA ARG A 460 -12.28 18.20 0.91
C ARG A 460 -11.45 16.93 1.10
N ALA A 461 -10.26 16.92 0.52
CA ALA A 461 -9.32 15.82 0.68
C ALA A 461 -8.48 16.03 1.95
N HIS A 462 -8.25 14.94 2.68
CA HIS A 462 -7.30 14.97 3.80
C HIS A 462 -5.87 14.97 3.26
N VAL A 463 -5.14 16.05 3.53
CA VAL A 463 -3.74 16.22 3.13
C VAL A 463 -2.83 16.01 4.32
N SER A 464 -2.00 14.97 4.26
CA SER A 464 -0.96 14.71 5.26
C SER A 464 0.36 15.40 4.89
N GLU A 465 1.27 15.55 5.86
CA GLU A 465 2.64 16.01 5.61
C GLU A 465 3.38 15.11 4.61
N GLU A 466 3.01 13.84 4.54
CA GLU A 466 3.56 12.90 3.56
C GLU A 466 3.18 13.26 2.12
N HIS A 467 1.97 13.76 1.89
CA HIS A 467 1.55 14.24 0.57
C HIS A 467 2.35 15.47 0.12
N LEU A 468 2.65 16.38 1.06
CA LEU A 468 3.49 17.55 0.79
C LEU A 468 4.93 17.14 0.43
N ALA A 469 5.52 16.27 1.26
CA ALA A 469 6.87 15.76 1.02
C ALA A 469 6.97 14.99 -0.32
N LEU A 470 5.92 14.24 -0.68
CA LEU A 470 5.85 13.52 -1.94
C LEU A 470 5.80 14.47 -3.14
N LEU A 471 4.92 15.48 -3.08
CA LEU A 471 4.80 16.49 -4.13
C LEU A 471 6.13 17.25 -4.32
N GLU A 472 6.78 17.64 -3.22
CA GLU A 472 8.10 18.30 -3.26
C GLU A 472 9.19 17.39 -3.86
N ALA A 473 9.23 16.11 -3.46
CA ALA A 473 10.21 15.17 -3.99
C ALA A 473 10.03 14.91 -5.49
N VAL A 474 8.79 14.80 -5.96
CA VAL A 474 8.49 14.62 -7.39
C VAL A 474 8.81 15.91 -8.18
N ALA A 475 8.44 17.07 -7.65
CA ALA A 475 8.74 18.35 -8.27
C ALA A 475 10.26 18.52 -8.48
N ARG A 476 11.08 18.27 -7.47
CA ARG A 476 12.55 18.30 -7.58
C ARG A 476 13.12 17.32 -8.61
N ARG A 477 12.52 16.13 -8.76
CA ARG A 477 12.95 15.18 -9.79
C ARG A 477 12.59 15.67 -11.18
N LEU A 478 11.40 16.23 -11.34
CA LEU A 478 10.95 16.83 -12.58
C LEU A 478 11.85 18.02 -12.96
N GLU A 479 12.19 18.92 -12.02
CA GLU A 479 13.13 20.03 -12.24
C GLU A 479 14.45 19.53 -12.82
N ARG A 480 15.08 18.53 -12.19
CA ARG A 480 16.34 17.95 -12.68
C ARG A 480 16.22 17.36 -14.08
N ALA A 481 15.10 16.70 -14.38
CA ALA A 481 14.85 16.14 -15.70
C ALA A 481 14.69 17.25 -16.76
N LEU A 482 13.95 18.30 -16.43
CA LEU A 482 13.78 19.49 -17.28
C LEU A 482 15.10 20.23 -17.50
N GLU A 483 15.92 20.42 -16.46
CA GLU A 483 17.25 21.03 -16.57
C GLU A 483 18.17 20.22 -17.47
N ARG A 484 18.16 18.90 -17.33
CA ARG A 484 18.94 18.02 -18.19
C ARG A 484 18.50 18.12 -19.64
N ALA A 485 17.19 18.10 -19.93
CA ALA A 485 16.67 18.22 -21.27
C ALA A 485 17.04 19.57 -21.90
N ALA A 486 16.86 20.67 -21.15
CA ALA A 486 17.24 22.01 -21.59
C ALA A 486 18.74 22.15 -21.84
N HIS A 487 19.58 21.47 -21.03
CA HIS A 487 21.04 21.51 -21.21
C HIS A 487 21.47 20.72 -22.46
N LEU A 488 20.85 19.54 -22.68
CA LEU A 488 21.11 18.75 -23.90
C LEU A 488 20.69 19.50 -25.16
N GLU A 489 19.54 20.17 -25.14
CA GLU A 489 19.06 21.02 -26.25
C GLU A 489 20.03 22.17 -26.53
N GLU A 490 20.54 22.84 -25.48
CA GLU A 490 21.51 23.92 -25.59
C GLU A 490 22.85 23.43 -26.19
N ILE A 491 23.36 22.29 -25.71
CA ILE A 491 24.57 21.69 -26.27
C ILE A 491 24.36 21.37 -27.75
N THR A 492 23.25 20.77 -28.11
CA THR A 492 22.92 20.42 -29.50
C THR A 492 22.86 21.66 -30.38
N ARG A 493 22.15 22.70 -29.92
CA ARG A 493 22.05 24.00 -30.62
C ARG A 493 23.39 24.67 -30.75
N THR A 494 24.19 24.76 -29.68
CA THR A 494 25.52 25.36 -29.70
C THR A 494 26.45 24.67 -30.69
N ARG A 495 26.38 23.33 -30.75
CA ARG A 495 27.11 22.52 -31.72
C ARG A 495 26.69 22.83 -33.16
N GLU A 496 25.40 22.91 -33.44
CA GLU A 496 24.86 23.27 -34.76
C GLU A 496 25.32 24.69 -35.17
N ASP A 497 25.19 25.67 -34.28
CA ASP A 497 25.61 27.04 -34.52
C ASP A 497 27.11 27.14 -34.81
N ALA A 498 27.94 26.37 -34.10
CA ALA A 498 29.39 26.31 -34.35
C ALA A 498 29.73 25.71 -35.72
N LEU A 499 29.08 24.58 -36.10
CA LEU A 499 29.27 23.99 -37.43
C LEU A 499 28.81 24.90 -38.56
N ARG A 500 27.68 25.56 -38.37
CA ARG A 500 27.16 26.55 -39.30
C ARG A 500 28.16 27.73 -39.47
N ALA A 501 28.70 28.23 -38.36
CA ALA A 501 29.68 29.33 -38.39
C ALA A 501 30.97 28.92 -39.17
N LEU A 502 31.44 27.66 -39.02
CA LEU A 502 32.56 27.12 -39.77
C LEU A 502 32.25 27.05 -41.26
N GLY A 503 31.06 26.52 -41.66
CA GLY A 503 30.65 26.45 -43.07
C GLY A 503 30.51 27.85 -43.69
N LEU A 504 29.91 28.81 -43.00
CA LEU A 504 29.83 30.21 -43.46
C LEU A 504 31.21 30.86 -43.56
N GLY A 505 32.16 30.56 -42.66
CA GLY A 505 33.54 31.05 -42.73
C GLY A 505 34.28 30.50 -43.99
N LEU A 506 34.02 29.28 -44.38
CA LEU A 506 34.54 28.69 -45.63
C LEU A 506 33.93 29.35 -46.87
N GLU A 507 32.59 29.53 -46.89
CA GLU A 507 31.86 30.22 -47.96
C GLU A 507 32.45 31.65 -48.27
N LEU A 508 32.84 32.37 -47.21
CA LEU A 508 33.48 33.66 -47.34
C LEU A 508 34.90 33.61 -47.92
N ARG A 509 35.61 32.51 -47.71
CA ARG A 509 36.99 32.33 -48.14
C ARG A 509 37.11 31.97 -49.60
N ASP A 510 36.27 31.07 -50.11
CA ASP A 510 36.34 30.59 -51.49
C ASP A 510 35.48 31.38 -52.47
N LEU A 511 34.89 32.51 -52.00
CA LEU A 511 33.98 33.36 -52.76
C LEU A 511 32.78 32.65 -53.33
N GLU A 512 32.31 31.61 -52.67
CA GLU A 512 31.06 30.93 -53.04
C GLU A 512 29.84 31.87 -52.87
N THR A 513 28.73 31.50 -53.44
CA THR A 513 27.51 32.30 -53.43
C THR A 513 26.95 32.41 -52.01
N LYS A 514 26.74 33.63 -51.56
CA LYS A 514 26.19 33.91 -50.20
C LYS A 514 24.95 33.02 -49.91
N GLY A 515 25.04 32.30 -48.83
CA GLY A 515 23.97 31.38 -48.34
C GLY A 515 24.00 29.99 -48.97
N HIS A 516 25.03 29.63 -49.75
CA HIS A 516 25.22 28.30 -50.30
C HIS A 516 25.16 27.21 -49.23
N THR A 517 25.94 27.37 -48.18
CA THR A 517 26.01 26.42 -47.07
C THR A 517 24.63 26.14 -46.46
N ASP A 518 23.87 27.18 -46.11
CA ASP A 518 22.53 27.00 -45.52
C ASP A 518 21.55 26.32 -46.49
N ARG A 519 21.63 26.65 -47.78
CA ARG A 519 20.74 26.06 -48.80
C ARG A 519 21.04 24.58 -49.04
N VAL A 520 22.31 24.21 -49.23
CA VAL A 520 22.67 22.79 -49.45
C VAL A 520 22.37 21.94 -48.26
N VAL A 521 22.56 22.45 -47.04
CA VAL A 521 22.15 21.78 -45.80
C VAL A 521 20.64 21.55 -45.78
N ALA A 522 19.84 22.57 -46.02
CA ALA A 522 18.39 22.50 -46.00
C ALA A 522 17.83 21.49 -47.06
N LEU A 523 18.41 21.49 -48.25
CA LEU A 523 18.04 20.61 -49.35
C LEU A 523 18.49 19.18 -49.08
N THR A 524 19.69 18.97 -48.56
CA THR A 524 20.27 17.66 -48.24
C THR A 524 19.44 16.95 -47.19
N VAL A 525 19.09 17.66 -46.10
CA VAL A 525 18.23 17.10 -45.02
C VAL A 525 16.83 16.78 -45.56
N ALA A 526 16.23 17.66 -46.36
CA ALA A 526 14.90 17.43 -46.91
C ALA A 526 14.88 16.25 -47.89
N LEU A 527 15.92 16.08 -48.72
CA LEU A 527 16.04 14.93 -49.61
C LEU A 527 16.27 13.65 -48.80
N GLY A 528 17.11 13.69 -47.76
CA GLY A 528 17.33 12.59 -46.84
C GLY A 528 16.04 12.14 -46.14
N GLN A 529 15.21 13.09 -45.66
CA GLN A 529 13.90 12.80 -45.07
C GLN A 529 12.97 12.09 -46.07
N ARG A 530 12.92 12.58 -47.31
CA ARG A 530 12.11 11.99 -48.37
C ARG A 530 12.53 10.56 -48.74
N LEU A 531 13.84 10.29 -48.74
CA LEU A 531 14.41 8.98 -49.00
C LEU A 531 14.42 8.06 -47.78
N GLY A 532 13.94 8.52 -46.59
CA GLY A 532 13.98 7.74 -45.34
C GLY A 532 15.41 7.45 -44.84
N PHE A 533 16.37 8.36 -45.12
CA PHE A 533 17.73 8.19 -44.68
C PHE A 533 17.84 8.21 -43.17
N PRO A 534 18.50 7.25 -42.50
CA PRO A 534 18.42 7.06 -41.05
C PRO A 534 19.15 8.11 -40.23
N ASP A 535 20.25 8.71 -40.78
CA ASP A 535 21.12 9.65 -40.08
C ASP A 535 21.02 11.07 -40.70
N LEU A 536 19.89 11.74 -40.43
CA LEU A 536 19.67 13.09 -40.93
C LEU A 536 20.62 14.13 -40.31
N GLU A 537 21.03 13.89 -39.07
CA GLU A 537 22.00 14.74 -38.39
C GLU A 537 23.40 14.61 -39.03
N GLY A 538 23.82 13.42 -39.37
CA GLY A 538 25.04 13.17 -40.13
C GLY A 538 25.02 13.85 -41.51
N LEU A 539 23.88 13.82 -42.22
CA LEU A 539 23.69 14.57 -43.47
C LEU A 539 23.88 16.07 -43.26
N ARG A 540 23.28 16.62 -42.23
CA ARG A 540 23.38 18.03 -41.85
C ARG A 540 24.81 18.45 -41.59
N MET A 541 25.51 17.72 -40.69
CA MET A 541 26.89 17.98 -40.32
C MET A 541 27.84 17.87 -41.51
N GLY A 542 27.67 16.80 -42.32
CA GLY A 542 28.47 16.58 -43.53
C GLY A 542 28.30 17.72 -44.54
N ALA A 543 27.08 18.18 -44.74
CA ALA A 543 26.77 19.30 -45.63
C ALA A 543 27.36 20.62 -45.13
N TYR A 544 27.39 20.91 -43.81
CA TYR A 544 28.11 22.09 -43.28
C TYR A 544 29.63 22.01 -43.50
N LEU A 545 30.20 20.82 -43.46
CA LEU A 545 31.67 20.59 -43.41
C LEU A 545 32.27 20.07 -44.73
N HIS A 546 31.44 19.86 -45.78
CA HIS A 546 31.90 19.16 -47.02
C HIS A 546 33.17 19.75 -47.57
N ASP A 547 33.31 21.04 -47.52
CA ASP A 547 34.43 21.84 -48.06
C ASP A 547 35.52 22.20 -47.03
N LEU A 548 35.46 21.65 -45.80
CA LEU A 548 36.37 22.01 -44.70
C LEU A 548 37.87 21.94 -45.12
N GLY A 549 38.25 21.00 -45.98
CA GLY A 549 39.61 20.86 -46.45
C GLY A 549 40.11 21.98 -47.30
N LYS A 550 39.23 22.82 -47.85
CA LYS A 550 39.64 24.05 -48.60
C LYS A 550 40.44 25.03 -47.74
N LEU A 551 40.32 24.90 -46.37
CA LEU A 551 41.18 25.66 -45.45
C LEU A 551 42.66 25.46 -45.67
N ALA A 552 43.09 24.32 -46.16
CA ALA A 552 44.48 23.99 -46.42
C ALA A 552 44.92 24.27 -47.87
N ILE A 553 44.00 24.65 -48.76
CA ILE A 553 44.34 24.98 -50.15
C ILE A 553 44.91 26.41 -50.19
N PRO A 554 46.07 26.62 -50.85
CA PRO A 554 46.65 27.96 -50.98
C PRO A 554 45.76 28.94 -51.77
N ASP A 555 45.67 30.20 -51.32
CA ASP A 555 44.84 31.21 -51.96
C ASP A 555 45.18 31.46 -53.42
N SER A 556 46.46 31.28 -53.80
CA SER A 556 46.90 31.36 -55.18
C SER A 556 46.26 30.29 -56.11
N ILE A 557 45.75 29.19 -55.55
CA ILE A 557 45.02 28.15 -56.27
C ILE A 557 43.52 28.35 -56.07
N LEU A 558 43.07 28.52 -54.82
CA LEU A 558 41.65 28.62 -54.45
C LEU A 558 40.98 29.81 -55.15
N LEU A 559 41.68 30.99 -55.17
CA LEU A 559 41.14 32.25 -55.67
C LEU A 559 41.71 32.59 -57.06
N LYS A 560 42.30 31.63 -57.77
CA LYS A 560 42.95 31.90 -59.08
C LYS A 560 41.92 32.35 -60.12
N PRO A 561 42.15 33.52 -60.75
CA PRO A 561 41.28 33.99 -61.83
C PRO A 561 41.62 33.22 -63.13
N GLY A 562 40.99 32.10 -63.39
CA GLY A 562 41.18 31.31 -64.60
C GLY A 562 41.28 29.82 -64.36
N ALA A 563 41.55 29.05 -65.44
CA ALA A 563 41.61 27.60 -65.33
C ALA A 563 42.87 27.16 -64.51
N LEU A 564 42.67 26.15 -63.65
CA LEU A 564 43.77 25.49 -62.94
C LEU A 564 44.58 24.62 -63.89
N THR A 565 45.91 24.60 -63.73
CA THR A 565 46.78 23.58 -64.35
C THR A 565 46.52 22.22 -63.71
N ASP A 566 46.93 21.14 -64.36
CA ASP A 566 46.76 19.77 -63.84
C ASP A 566 47.42 19.59 -62.45
N ALA A 567 48.50 20.27 -62.17
CA ALA A 567 49.18 20.23 -60.87
C ALA A 567 48.36 20.96 -59.81
N GLU A 568 47.83 22.14 -60.12
CA GLU A 568 46.96 22.92 -59.22
C GLU A 568 45.60 22.22 -58.99
N TRP A 569 45.09 21.56 -60.04
CA TRP A 569 43.87 20.75 -59.95
C TRP A 569 44.01 19.59 -58.96
N ARG A 570 45.13 18.87 -58.96
CA ARG A 570 45.42 17.82 -57.97
C ARG A 570 45.47 18.36 -56.55
N ILE A 571 46.01 19.56 -56.34
CA ILE A 571 46.02 20.24 -55.04
C ILE A 571 44.59 20.60 -54.66
N MET A 572 43.79 21.13 -55.58
CA MET A 572 42.37 21.41 -55.30
C MET A 572 41.60 20.14 -54.90
N GLN A 573 41.78 19.04 -55.64
CA GLN A 573 41.11 17.76 -55.34
C GLN A 573 41.47 17.21 -53.95
N SER A 574 42.66 17.54 -53.42
CA SER A 574 43.08 17.04 -52.10
C SER A 574 42.27 17.56 -50.94
N HIS A 575 41.40 18.59 -51.14
CA HIS A 575 40.57 19.13 -50.05
C HIS A 575 39.64 18.05 -49.46
N CYS A 576 39.17 17.09 -50.26
CA CYS A 576 38.34 15.97 -49.78
C CYS A 576 39.07 15.12 -48.74
N ASP A 577 40.30 14.66 -49.05
CA ASP A 577 41.11 13.85 -48.12
C ASP A 577 41.63 14.69 -46.94
N ILE A 578 42.02 15.94 -47.16
CA ILE A 578 42.43 16.84 -46.07
C ILE A 578 41.27 17.09 -45.13
N GLY A 579 40.07 17.41 -45.65
CA GLY A 579 38.87 17.61 -44.86
C GLY A 579 38.49 16.37 -44.05
N PHE A 580 38.52 15.19 -44.68
CA PHE A 580 38.34 13.91 -44.00
C PHE A 580 39.34 13.72 -42.84
N GLY A 581 40.64 13.95 -43.08
CA GLY A 581 41.69 13.83 -42.08
C GLY A 581 41.51 14.81 -40.90
N MET A 582 41.00 16.04 -41.14
CA MET A 582 40.65 16.98 -40.07
C MET A 582 39.51 16.47 -39.18
N LEU A 583 38.60 15.66 -39.73
CA LEU A 583 37.41 15.16 -39.03
C LEU A 583 37.59 13.75 -38.46
N GLU A 584 38.62 13.01 -38.84
CA GLU A 584 38.80 11.62 -38.48
C GLU A 584 38.78 11.33 -36.97
N ASN A 585 39.41 12.22 -36.21
CA ASN A 585 39.52 12.09 -34.74
C ASN A 585 38.39 12.78 -33.95
N LEU A 586 37.40 13.35 -34.63
CA LEU A 586 36.24 13.99 -33.96
C LEU A 586 35.16 12.96 -33.68
N GLY A 587 35.16 12.39 -32.46
CA GLY A 587 34.29 11.29 -32.06
C GLY A 587 32.79 11.59 -32.10
N PHE A 588 32.38 12.86 -32.18
CA PHE A 588 31.00 13.27 -32.28
C PHE A 588 30.43 13.30 -33.72
N LEU A 589 31.27 13.17 -34.75
CA LEU A 589 30.83 13.11 -36.14
C LEU A 589 30.51 11.69 -36.55
N SER A 590 29.33 11.52 -37.14
CA SER A 590 28.93 10.22 -37.70
C SER A 590 29.74 9.85 -38.94
N GLN A 591 29.71 8.57 -39.31
CA GLN A 591 30.32 8.10 -40.55
C GLN A 591 29.67 8.77 -41.78
N THR A 592 28.36 9.03 -41.73
CA THR A 592 27.61 9.77 -42.75
C THR A 592 28.26 11.13 -43.04
N ALA A 593 28.54 11.93 -41.99
CA ALA A 593 29.16 13.23 -42.16
C ALA A 593 30.57 13.10 -42.80
N ARG A 594 31.39 12.18 -42.34
CA ARG A 594 32.73 11.93 -42.87
C ARG A 594 32.72 11.46 -44.34
N ASN A 595 31.75 10.62 -44.69
CA ASN A 595 31.58 10.14 -46.06
C ASN A 595 31.19 11.27 -47.03
N ILE A 596 30.33 12.21 -46.62
CA ILE A 596 30.02 13.38 -47.44
C ILE A 596 31.26 14.20 -47.68
N VAL A 597 32.02 14.55 -46.65
CA VAL A 597 33.25 15.34 -46.77
C VAL A 597 34.27 14.69 -47.71
N ARG A 598 34.39 13.38 -47.64
CA ARG A 598 35.41 12.67 -48.43
C ARG A 598 35.00 12.38 -49.87
N TYR A 599 33.67 12.09 -50.11
CA TYR A 599 33.24 11.51 -51.39
C TYR A 599 32.24 12.37 -52.15
N HIS A 600 31.92 13.62 -51.74
CA HIS A 600 30.91 14.45 -52.38
C HIS A 600 31.25 14.82 -53.85
N HIS A 601 32.49 14.71 -54.28
CA HIS A 601 32.89 14.88 -55.66
C HIS A 601 33.06 13.60 -56.45
N GLU A 602 32.78 12.47 -55.87
CA GLU A 602 32.68 11.20 -56.65
C GLU A 602 31.50 11.24 -57.62
N ARG A 603 31.64 10.58 -58.75
CA ARG A 603 30.65 10.47 -59.82
C ARG A 603 30.36 9.00 -60.12
N VAL A 604 29.08 8.65 -60.39
CA VAL A 604 28.68 7.27 -60.56
C VAL A 604 29.34 6.53 -61.74
N ASP A 605 29.90 7.28 -62.73
CA ASP A 605 30.65 6.80 -63.84
C ASP A 605 32.17 6.58 -63.58
N GLY A 606 32.64 6.91 -62.39
CA GLY A 606 34.05 6.86 -62.00
C GLY A 606 34.90 8.04 -62.45
N SER A 607 34.32 9.09 -63.04
CA SER A 607 35.04 10.32 -63.46
C SER A 607 35.28 11.28 -62.29
N GLY A 608 34.78 10.96 -61.09
CA GLY A 608 34.89 11.74 -59.86
C GLY A 608 36.28 11.63 -59.19
N TYR A 609 36.39 12.26 -58.05
CA TYR A 609 37.57 12.22 -57.18
C TYR A 609 37.19 12.17 -55.70
N PRO A 610 38.07 11.75 -54.77
CA PRO A 610 39.52 11.51 -54.95
C PRO A 610 39.88 10.08 -55.44
N PHE A 611 38.95 9.09 -55.41
CA PHE A 611 39.27 7.67 -55.69
C PHE A 611 38.74 7.18 -57.03
N GLY A 612 37.81 7.90 -57.66
CA GLY A 612 37.17 7.46 -58.92
C GLY A 612 36.25 6.27 -58.70
N LEU A 613 35.51 6.28 -57.58
CA LEU A 613 34.54 5.25 -57.23
C LEU A 613 33.35 5.22 -58.21
N THR A 614 32.78 4.03 -58.41
CA THR A 614 31.65 3.87 -59.33
C THR A 614 30.38 3.44 -58.55
N ARG A 615 29.23 3.95 -58.95
CA ARG A 615 27.91 3.50 -58.49
C ARG A 615 27.84 3.23 -56.96
N GLU A 616 27.59 1.97 -56.58
CA GLU A 616 27.38 1.55 -55.18
C GLU A 616 28.68 1.58 -54.34
N GLU A 617 29.85 1.72 -54.94
CA GLU A 617 31.11 1.97 -54.21
C GLU A 617 31.10 3.34 -53.53
N ILE A 618 30.33 4.33 -54.08
CA ILE A 618 30.15 5.64 -53.51
C ILE A 618 29.09 5.52 -52.38
N PRO A 619 29.38 5.95 -51.15
CA PRO A 619 28.38 5.99 -50.07
C PRO A 619 27.13 6.73 -50.49
N LEU A 620 25.96 6.22 -50.09
CA LEU A 620 24.64 6.77 -50.49
C LEU A 620 24.50 8.27 -50.12
N GLU A 621 24.96 8.64 -48.91
CA GLU A 621 24.98 10.02 -48.43
C GLU A 621 25.81 10.96 -49.31
N ALA A 622 26.91 10.50 -49.83
CA ALA A 622 27.76 11.27 -50.75
C ALA A 622 27.07 11.44 -52.12
N ARG A 623 26.43 10.38 -52.65
CA ARG A 623 25.65 10.45 -53.89
C ARG A 623 24.44 11.40 -53.73
N LEU A 624 23.77 11.38 -52.55
CA LEU A 624 22.68 12.25 -52.19
C LEU A 624 23.13 13.72 -52.18
N PHE A 625 24.22 13.99 -51.47
CA PHE A 625 24.77 15.34 -51.37
C PHE A 625 25.23 15.88 -52.73
N ALA A 626 25.90 15.07 -53.56
CA ALA A 626 26.36 15.44 -54.89
C ALA A 626 25.26 15.99 -55.81
N VAL A 627 24.04 15.42 -55.74
CA VAL A 627 22.88 15.95 -56.48
C VAL A 627 22.48 17.36 -56.01
N VAL A 628 22.46 17.56 -54.69
CA VAL A 628 22.08 18.86 -54.07
C VAL A 628 23.13 19.92 -54.40
N ASP A 629 24.39 19.58 -54.23
CA ASP A 629 25.49 20.50 -54.49
C ASP A 629 25.55 20.94 -55.97
N VAL A 630 25.41 20.00 -56.91
CA VAL A 630 25.32 20.34 -58.34
C VAL A 630 24.13 21.22 -58.64
N TYR A 631 22.97 20.94 -58.05
CA TYR A 631 21.80 21.77 -58.24
C TYR A 631 22.00 23.23 -57.75
N ASP A 632 22.51 23.42 -56.51
CA ASP A 632 22.74 24.74 -55.95
C ASP A 632 23.80 25.52 -56.81
N ALA A 633 24.83 24.78 -57.28
CA ALA A 633 25.82 25.37 -58.17
C ALA A 633 25.27 25.78 -59.58
N LEU A 634 24.17 25.15 -60.03
CA LEU A 634 23.52 25.55 -61.30
C LEU A 634 22.62 26.78 -61.12
N ILE A 635 21.80 26.84 -60.06
CA ILE A 635 20.79 27.86 -59.91
C ILE A 635 21.32 29.18 -59.31
N HIS A 636 22.60 29.22 -58.90
CA HIS A 636 23.15 30.44 -58.29
C HIS A 636 24.35 30.97 -59.18
N PRO A 637 24.53 32.32 -59.24
CA PRO A 637 25.60 32.90 -60.02
C PRO A 637 26.94 32.59 -59.35
N ARG A 638 27.96 32.18 -60.16
CA ARG A 638 29.36 32.07 -59.74
C ARG A 638 30.21 33.05 -60.52
N PRO A 639 31.43 33.41 -60.09
CA PRO A 639 32.24 34.46 -60.74
C PRO A 639 32.37 34.30 -62.24
N TYR A 640 32.21 33.06 -62.74
CA TYR A 640 32.38 32.72 -64.17
C TYR A 640 31.14 32.15 -64.82
N LYS A 641 29.97 32.12 -64.11
CA LYS A 641 28.75 31.46 -64.61
C LYS A 641 27.51 32.23 -64.13
N ALA A 642 26.62 32.56 -65.09
CA ALA A 642 25.31 33.10 -64.79
C ALA A 642 24.41 32.02 -64.15
N ALA A 643 23.47 32.40 -63.28
CA ALA A 643 22.50 31.52 -62.69
C ALA A 643 21.55 30.96 -63.78
N TRP A 644 21.21 29.69 -63.69
CA TRP A 644 20.20 29.04 -64.49
C TRP A 644 18.82 29.19 -63.90
N CYS A 645 17.76 29.09 -64.66
CA CYS A 645 16.44 28.92 -64.08
C CYS A 645 16.28 27.54 -63.46
N CYS A 646 15.32 27.42 -62.55
CA CYS A 646 15.08 26.13 -61.85
C CYS A 646 14.77 25.01 -62.81
N GLU A 647 14.00 25.27 -63.86
CA GLU A 647 13.61 24.28 -64.87
C GLU A 647 14.80 23.77 -65.67
N ASP A 648 15.65 24.68 -66.12
CA ASP A 648 16.91 24.30 -66.84
C ASP A 648 17.85 23.49 -65.98
N ALA A 649 17.98 23.85 -64.69
CA ALA A 649 18.83 23.14 -63.75
C ALA A 649 18.27 21.71 -63.45
N LEU A 650 16.97 21.55 -63.34
CA LEU A 650 16.33 20.22 -63.16
C LEU A 650 16.47 19.38 -64.44
N CYS A 651 16.32 19.99 -65.63
CA CYS A 651 16.59 19.26 -66.91
C CYS A 651 18.03 18.80 -67.03
N GLU A 652 19.01 19.58 -66.58
CA GLU A 652 20.40 19.17 -66.58
C GLU A 652 20.67 18.03 -65.55
N LEU A 653 20.09 18.06 -64.36
CA LEU A 653 20.20 16.96 -63.42
C LEU A 653 19.61 15.65 -64.01
N GLN A 654 18.45 15.73 -64.68
CA GLN A 654 17.86 14.60 -65.38
C GLN A 654 18.74 14.08 -66.49
N ARG A 655 19.43 14.97 -67.26
CA ARG A 655 20.40 14.56 -68.28
C ARG A 655 21.59 13.84 -67.69
N GLN A 656 22.04 14.23 -66.49
CA GLN A 656 23.17 13.60 -65.76
C GLN A 656 22.79 12.31 -65.03
N ALA A 657 21.47 12.07 -64.84
CA ALA A 657 20.95 10.92 -64.14
C ALA A 657 21.41 9.60 -64.82
N GLY A 658 22.02 8.70 -64.05
CA GLY A 658 22.55 7.41 -64.51
C GLY A 658 23.88 7.55 -65.29
N GLN A 659 24.39 8.78 -65.52
CA GLN A 659 25.70 9.06 -66.11
C GLN A 659 26.68 9.46 -64.97
N THR A 660 26.61 10.71 -64.54
CA THR A 660 27.47 11.26 -63.48
C THR A 660 26.80 11.26 -62.12
N LEU A 661 25.47 11.35 -62.06
CA LEU A 661 24.67 11.38 -60.85
C LEU A 661 23.79 10.15 -60.72
N ASP A 662 23.43 9.77 -59.48
CA ASP A 662 22.54 8.65 -59.19
C ASP A 662 21.13 8.94 -59.70
N ALA A 663 20.58 8.07 -60.57
CA ALA A 663 19.30 8.29 -61.21
C ALA A 663 18.11 8.29 -60.25
N ALA A 664 18.08 7.40 -59.26
CA ALA A 664 17.01 7.31 -58.27
C ALA A 664 17.00 8.55 -57.33
N ILE A 665 18.20 9.04 -56.97
CA ILE A 665 18.33 10.23 -56.10
C ILE A 665 17.91 11.49 -56.90
N VAL A 666 18.29 11.59 -58.16
CA VAL A 666 17.84 12.71 -59.04
C VAL A 666 16.33 12.72 -59.18
N GLU A 667 15.69 11.59 -59.40
CA GLU A 667 14.23 11.48 -59.48
C GLU A 667 13.56 11.96 -58.22
N ALA A 668 13.98 11.48 -57.07
CA ALA A 668 13.48 11.92 -55.74
C ALA A 668 13.66 13.42 -55.48
N PHE A 669 14.84 13.97 -55.95
CA PHE A 669 15.12 15.40 -55.81
C PHE A 669 14.20 16.27 -56.71
N VAL A 670 14.01 15.89 -57.98
CA VAL A 670 13.10 16.58 -58.88
C VAL A 670 11.70 16.66 -58.31
N GLU A 671 11.16 15.53 -57.76
CA GLU A 671 9.89 15.51 -57.11
C GLU A 671 9.85 16.37 -55.84
N LEU A 672 10.92 16.40 -55.05
CA LEU A 672 11.03 17.28 -53.86
C LEU A 672 10.91 18.75 -54.25
N ILE A 673 11.66 19.19 -55.29
CA ILE A 673 11.61 20.60 -55.75
C ILE A 673 10.23 20.93 -56.35
N ALA A 674 9.63 20.05 -57.18
CA ALA A 674 8.29 20.25 -57.73
C ALA A 674 7.23 20.44 -56.62
N SER A 675 7.29 19.65 -55.52
CA SER A 675 6.35 19.79 -54.39
C SER A 675 6.51 21.14 -53.65
N ARG A 676 7.69 21.70 -53.63
CA ARG A 676 7.96 23.01 -52.97
C ARG A 676 7.48 24.19 -53.82
N VAL A 677 7.62 24.10 -55.14
CA VAL A 677 7.13 25.15 -56.08
C VAL A 677 5.60 25.19 -56.13
N GLY A 678 4.93 24.06 -55.95
CA GLY A 678 3.46 23.97 -55.94
C GLY A 678 2.79 24.42 -54.65
N SER A 679 3.56 24.63 -53.57
CA SER A 679 3.08 25.08 -52.25
C SER A 679 3.45 26.53 -51.90
N ALA A 680 4.13 27.26 -52.76
CA ALA A 680 4.45 28.68 -52.71
C ALA A 680 3.50 29.46 -53.57
#